data_dd318ac34a1a964bef029d650b22c08e
#
_entry.id   dd318ac34a1a964bef029d650b22c08e
#
_cell.length_a   1.000
_cell.length_b   1.000
_cell.length_c   1.000
_cell.angle_alpha   90.00
_cell.angle_beta   90.00
_cell.angle_gamma   90.00
#
_symmetry.space_group_name_H-M   'P 1'
#
loop_
_entity.id
_entity.type
_entity.pdbx_description
1 polymer ?
#
loop_
_entity_poly.entity_id
_entity_poly.type
_entity_poly.pdbx_seq_one_letter_code
_entity_poly.pdbx_strand_id
1 'polypeptide(L)'
;MSDKAAELLASALKNSRSFAGREGARRLLFSIGGLGIDVVLIVRGQKKPVRESARRTPGCASVRNMTARIEDYGFISDLRTGALISRQGSIDWLCLPRFDSDSVFGALVGTTDHGRWLLAPAHENKQVSGRMQVERRYLPSTFIMETRWRTATGEVLVTEFMPIGGSGTVMIRRVQGLHGHVVMRQELVLRFSYGKVVPWVHRIHDDDGEALLAIAGPQAVMLRADPLPEAGPDYSHVGEFTVEAGQTLDLQLHAFSSHDMPPPAIDIDRALQTTATYWRSWSSNYLRQGNYDREVERSLLVLRALTHERTGGIVAALTTSLPEHFGGERNWDYRYCWLRDAALTLEAMMTHGFHQEALQWRNWLLRAIAGDPHDIQIMYGVSGERELPERVLAHLPGYEGSAPVRVGNGAFRQYQGDVVGEVMVALAKLRNRGVHEDHFSWTLQRNMLLFVENNIKRKDHGIWEMRGEQRDFTHSRVMMWAAMDRGVQAVQEHGLDGPLERWAELRDGLRAEILEQGFSREINSFTQTYGSSEVDASLLVLPQVGFLAYDDERILGTVSRLERDLLDGSGLLMRYRTESCLDGLEPGEHPFLACSFWLAEQYARTGRVSEARRLMDRLIGCGNDLGLFSEEYDTTGNRMAGNYPQAFSHLALIRAADALNRCRQ
;
A
#
# COMPACT_ATOMS: atom_id res chain seq x y z
N MET A 1 -20.99 -35.73 17.47
CA MET A 1 -21.20 -37.01 16.73
C MET A 1 -20.61 -38.10 17.59
N SER A 2 -21.36 -39.18 17.87
CA SER A 2 -20.87 -40.28 18.71
C SER A 2 -19.87 -41.14 17.92
N ASP A 3 -18.88 -41.72 18.61
CA ASP A 3 -17.82 -42.59 18.02
C ASP A 3 -18.36 -43.68 17.13
N LYS A 4 -19.57 -44.17 17.39
CA LYS A 4 -20.27 -45.16 16.59
C LYS A 4 -20.64 -44.69 15.17
N ALA A 5 -20.82 -43.40 14.93
CA ALA A 5 -21.12 -42.85 13.60
C ALA A 5 -19.83 -42.76 12.76
N ALA A 6 -18.69 -42.51 13.39
CA ALA A 6 -17.38 -42.46 12.74
C ALA A 6 -16.87 -43.84 12.31
N GLU A 7 -17.15 -44.88 13.11
CA GLU A 7 -16.81 -46.27 12.76
C GLU A 7 -17.64 -46.83 11.61
N LEU A 8 -18.94 -46.50 11.55
CA LEU A 8 -19.81 -46.88 10.43
C LEU A 8 -19.40 -46.20 9.12
N LEU A 9 -18.96 -44.94 9.17
CA LEU A 9 -18.46 -44.22 7.99
C LEU A 9 -17.12 -44.79 7.49
N ALA A 10 -16.24 -45.17 8.39
CA ALA A 10 -14.95 -45.79 8.07
C ALA A 10 -15.13 -47.20 7.46
N SER A 11 -16.12 -47.98 7.93
CA SER A 11 -16.48 -49.31 7.39
C SER A 11 -17.08 -49.22 5.99
N ALA A 12 -17.94 -48.23 5.75
CA ALA A 12 -18.53 -47.98 4.43
C ALA A 12 -17.51 -47.57 3.38
N LEU A 13 -16.50 -46.76 3.77
CA LEU A 13 -15.38 -46.32 2.91
C LEU A 13 -14.41 -47.46 2.59
N LYS A 14 -14.17 -48.39 3.50
CA LYS A 14 -13.33 -49.56 3.24
C LYS A 14 -13.92 -50.55 2.23
N ASN A 15 -15.23 -50.70 2.21
CA ASN A 15 -15.92 -51.63 1.29
C ASN A 15 -16.13 -51.05 -0.13
N SER A 16 -15.89 -49.74 -0.33
CA SER A 16 -15.99 -49.10 -1.65
C SER A 16 -14.77 -49.26 -2.56
N ARG A 17 -13.67 -49.85 -2.08
CA ARG A 17 -12.41 -50.03 -2.84
C ARG A 17 -12.38 -51.20 -3.82
N SER A 18 -13.45 -52.02 -3.93
CA SER A 18 -13.41 -53.23 -4.75
C SER A 18 -14.22 -53.18 -6.06
N PHE A 19 -14.65 -52.03 -6.54
CA PHE A 19 -15.35 -51.93 -7.84
C PHE A 19 -14.74 -50.87 -8.74
N ALA A 20 -13.70 -51.24 -9.50
CA ALA A 20 -13.22 -50.53 -10.66
C ALA A 20 -13.95 -51.05 -11.92
N GLY A 21 -14.72 -50.19 -12.59
CA GLY A 21 -15.24 -50.48 -13.90
C GLY A 21 -16.56 -49.79 -14.26
N ARG A 22 -16.45 -48.87 -15.21
CA ARG A 22 -17.47 -48.23 -16.06
C ARG A 22 -18.00 -46.87 -15.66
N GLU A 23 -17.98 -45.98 -16.66
CA GLU A 23 -18.40 -44.59 -16.65
C GLU A 23 -19.83 -44.36 -16.19
N GLY A 24 -20.03 -43.30 -15.40
CA GLY A 24 -21.33 -42.76 -15.03
C GLY A 24 -21.38 -42.32 -13.58
N ALA A 25 -21.76 -41.08 -13.34
CA ALA A 25 -22.04 -40.59 -12.00
C ALA A 25 -23.22 -41.35 -11.40
N ARG A 26 -23.05 -42.08 -10.28
CA ARG A 26 -24.13 -42.76 -9.57
C ARG A 26 -24.51 -41.97 -8.31
N ARG A 27 -25.79 -41.73 -8.17
CA ARG A 27 -26.41 -41.27 -6.93
C ARG A 27 -26.55 -42.45 -5.96
N LEU A 28 -25.97 -42.34 -4.79
CA LEU A 28 -26.20 -43.24 -3.67
C LEU A 28 -27.11 -42.55 -2.65
N LEU A 29 -28.29 -43.04 -2.46
CA LEU A 29 -29.21 -42.58 -1.42
C LEU A 29 -28.96 -43.44 -0.17
N PHE A 30 -28.70 -42.82 0.95
CA PHE A 30 -28.70 -43.48 2.26
C PHE A 30 -29.78 -42.83 3.12
N SER A 31 -30.74 -43.64 3.56
CA SER A 31 -31.72 -43.21 4.56
C SER A 31 -31.26 -43.73 5.93
N ILE A 32 -31.04 -42.84 6.87
CA ILE A 32 -30.75 -43.19 8.27
C ILE A 32 -32.10 -43.18 9.00
N GLY A 33 -32.66 -44.36 9.21
CA GLY A 33 -33.90 -44.51 9.95
C GLY A 33 -33.81 -43.88 11.34
N GLY A 34 -34.65 -42.89 11.61
CA GLY A 34 -34.85 -42.25 12.90
C GLY A 34 -34.73 -40.72 12.96
N LEU A 35 -34.22 -40.04 11.95
CA LEU A 35 -34.06 -38.59 11.98
C LEU A 35 -34.54 -37.81 10.73
N GLY A 36 -35.21 -38.47 9.79
CA GLY A 36 -35.88 -37.82 8.64
C GLY A 36 -34.93 -36.99 7.75
N ILE A 37 -33.62 -37.30 7.69
CA ILE A 37 -32.65 -36.59 6.88
C ILE A 37 -32.12 -37.48 5.76
N ASP A 38 -32.39 -37.10 4.51
CA ASP A 38 -31.83 -37.73 3.32
C ASP A 38 -30.52 -37.04 2.92
N VAL A 39 -29.39 -37.76 2.96
CA VAL A 39 -28.09 -37.27 2.53
C VAL A 39 -27.77 -37.78 1.13
N VAL A 40 -27.63 -36.89 0.17
CA VAL A 40 -27.23 -37.23 -1.20
C VAL A 40 -25.71 -36.96 -1.35
N LEU A 41 -24.93 -38.03 -1.47
CA LEU A 41 -23.51 -37.94 -1.76
C LEU A 41 -23.26 -38.09 -3.28
N ILE A 42 -22.74 -37.04 -3.92
CA ILE A 42 -22.34 -37.08 -5.33
C ILE A 42 -20.83 -37.36 -5.38
N VAL A 43 -20.42 -38.58 -5.68
CA VAL A 43 -19.00 -38.91 -5.88
C VAL A 43 -18.67 -38.69 -7.36
N ARG A 44 -17.87 -37.62 -7.63
CA ARG A 44 -17.25 -37.39 -8.96
C ARG A 44 -15.94 -38.16 -9.05
N GLY A 45 -15.83 -39.08 -10.01
CA GLY A 45 -14.56 -39.72 -10.32
C GLY A 45 -13.54 -38.73 -10.88
N GLN A 46 -12.33 -38.69 -10.29
CA GLN A 46 -11.22 -37.90 -10.83
C GLN A 46 -10.79 -38.50 -12.20
N LYS A 47 -10.89 -37.72 -13.26
CA LYS A 47 -10.26 -38.02 -14.55
C LYS A 47 -8.74 -37.86 -14.40
N LYS A 48 -7.97 -38.91 -14.68
CA LYS A 48 -6.52 -38.78 -14.92
C LYS A 48 -6.30 -37.94 -16.17
N PRO A 49 -5.32 -37.03 -16.18
CA PRO A 49 -5.00 -36.26 -17.36
C PRO A 49 -4.43 -37.20 -18.45
N VAL A 50 -5.12 -37.28 -19.58
CA VAL A 50 -4.60 -37.86 -20.81
C VAL A 50 -3.58 -36.87 -21.35
N ARG A 51 -2.31 -37.30 -21.47
CA ARG A 51 -1.27 -36.55 -22.20
C ARG A 51 -1.59 -36.60 -23.68
N GLU A 52 -2.25 -35.58 -24.19
CA GLU A 52 -2.25 -35.30 -25.64
C GLU A 52 -1.04 -34.39 -25.95
N SER A 53 -0.10 -34.93 -26.70
CA SER A 53 0.99 -34.20 -27.32
C SER A 53 0.45 -33.43 -28.53
N ALA A 54 -0.13 -32.27 -28.31
CA ALA A 54 -0.44 -31.33 -29.38
C ALA A 54 0.80 -30.49 -29.68
N ARG A 55 1.40 -30.70 -30.85
CA ARG A 55 2.38 -29.79 -31.44
C ARG A 55 1.75 -28.41 -31.59
N ARG A 56 2.17 -27.45 -30.76
CA ARG A 56 1.82 -26.04 -30.93
C ARG A 56 2.67 -25.44 -32.02
N THR A 57 2.03 -25.05 -33.11
CA THR A 57 2.56 -24.12 -34.10
C THR A 57 2.76 -22.75 -33.42
N PRO A 58 3.90 -22.06 -33.65
CA PRO A 58 4.09 -20.70 -33.14
C PRO A 58 3.32 -19.74 -34.04
N GLY A 59 2.14 -19.34 -33.60
CA GLY A 59 1.33 -18.37 -34.30
C GLY A 59 0.24 -17.80 -33.41
N CYS A 60 0.33 -16.52 -33.14
CA CYS A 60 -0.67 -15.73 -32.44
C CYS A 60 -0.75 -15.94 -30.90
N ALA A 61 0.24 -15.43 -30.17
CA ALA A 61 0.04 -15.10 -28.76
C ALA A 61 -1.07 -14.05 -28.70
N SER A 62 -2.24 -14.47 -28.23
CA SER A 62 -3.38 -13.58 -28.00
C SER A 62 -2.98 -12.50 -26.99
N VAL A 63 -3.34 -11.26 -27.27
CA VAL A 63 -3.26 -10.06 -26.39
C VAL A 63 -4.17 -10.20 -25.15
N ARG A 64 -4.44 -11.39 -24.69
CA ARG A 64 -5.25 -11.69 -23.50
C ARG A 64 -4.28 -11.98 -22.35
N ASN A 65 -4.17 -11.04 -21.40
CA ASN A 65 -3.56 -11.15 -20.07
C ASN A 65 -2.30 -10.31 -19.82
N MET A 66 -2.23 -9.08 -20.27
CA MET A 66 -1.25 -8.15 -19.68
C MET A 66 -1.97 -7.29 -18.65
N THR A 67 -1.59 -7.42 -17.38
CA THR A 67 -1.91 -6.46 -16.32
C THR A 67 -1.41 -5.08 -16.76
N ALA A 68 -2.16 -4.02 -16.46
CA ALA A 68 -1.71 -2.66 -16.76
C ALA A 68 -0.40 -2.35 -16.00
N ARG A 69 0.43 -1.44 -16.54
CA ARG A 69 1.63 -0.98 -15.82
C ARG A 69 1.25 -0.28 -14.52
N ILE A 70 2.13 -0.30 -13.52
CA ILE A 70 1.87 0.32 -12.21
C ILE A 70 1.55 1.81 -12.38
N GLU A 71 2.30 2.51 -13.22
CA GLU A 71 2.08 3.92 -13.55
C GLU A 71 0.75 4.22 -14.26
N ASP A 72 0.08 3.22 -14.81
CA ASP A 72 -1.22 3.39 -15.45
C ASP A 72 -2.38 3.43 -14.44
N TYR A 73 -2.15 3.14 -13.17
CA TYR A 73 -3.21 3.18 -12.17
C TYR A 73 -3.39 4.56 -11.55
N GLY A 74 -4.67 4.97 -11.41
CA GLY A 74 -5.12 6.04 -10.52
C GLY A 74 -5.65 5.45 -9.23
N PHE A 75 -5.62 6.23 -8.16
CA PHE A 75 -6.03 5.85 -6.81
C PHE A 75 -7.21 6.70 -6.35
N ILE A 76 -8.26 6.07 -5.84
CA ILE A 76 -9.37 6.72 -5.14
C ILE A 76 -9.60 6.07 -3.78
N SER A 77 -10.12 6.81 -2.79
CA SER A 77 -10.27 6.34 -1.40
C SER A 77 -11.46 6.97 -0.71
N ASP A 78 -12.09 6.21 0.20
CA ASP A 78 -13.09 6.68 1.18
C ASP A 78 -12.49 6.84 2.59
N LEU A 79 -11.16 6.81 2.72
CA LEU A 79 -10.42 6.82 4.00
C LEU A 79 -10.62 5.57 4.86
N ARG A 80 -11.15 4.49 4.31
CA ARG A 80 -11.26 3.15 4.94
C ARG A 80 -10.55 2.11 4.12
N THR A 81 -10.69 2.26 2.83
CA THR A 81 -10.04 1.46 1.80
C THR A 81 -9.80 2.32 0.56
N GLY A 82 -9.30 1.70 -0.50
CA GLY A 82 -9.10 2.39 -1.76
C GLY A 82 -9.06 1.45 -2.95
N ALA A 83 -9.31 2.01 -4.12
CA ALA A 83 -9.34 1.29 -5.38
C ALA A 83 -8.27 1.81 -6.34
N LEU A 84 -7.63 0.90 -7.10
CA LEU A 84 -6.77 1.22 -8.21
C LEU A 84 -7.49 1.02 -9.54
N ILE A 85 -7.52 2.08 -10.33
CA ILE A 85 -8.22 2.15 -11.61
C ILE A 85 -7.21 2.37 -12.72
N SER A 86 -7.11 1.41 -13.62
CA SER A 86 -6.16 1.49 -14.74
C SER A 86 -6.59 2.55 -15.77
N ARG A 87 -5.63 3.00 -16.59
CA ARG A 87 -5.89 3.89 -17.73
C ARG A 87 -6.89 3.31 -18.73
N GLN A 88 -7.06 1.98 -18.73
CA GLN A 88 -8.05 1.26 -19.54
C GLN A 88 -9.44 1.20 -18.90
N GLY A 89 -9.64 1.83 -17.74
CA GLY A 89 -10.93 1.89 -17.04
C GLY A 89 -11.26 0.64 -16.24
N SER A 90 -10.28 -0.20 -15.88
CA SER A 90 -10.48 -1.39 -15.05
C SER A 90 -10.05 -1.12 -13.62
N ILE A 91 -10.91 -1.46 -12.65
CA ILE A 91 -10.54 -1.54 -11.24
C ILE A 91 -9.98 -2.93 -11.01
N ASP A 92 -8.67 -3.01 -10.79
CA ASP A 92 -7.94 -4.26 -10.67
C ASP A 92 -7.47 -4.56 -9.25
N TRP A 93 -7.65 -3.60 -8.32
CA TRP A 93 -7.36 -3.75 -6.91
C TRP A 93 -8.39 -3.05 -6.04
N LEU A 94 -9.00 -3.79 -5.12
CA LEU A 94 -9.89 -3.29 -4.07
C LEU A 94 -9.97 -4.31 -2.95
N CYS A 95 -9.60 -3.89 -1.73
CA CYS A 95 -9.77 -4.65 -0.49
C CYS A 95 -10.98 -4.14 0.28
N LEU A 96 -11.76 -5.03 0.88
CA LEU A 96 -12.99 -4.68 1.61
C LEU A 96 -13.07 -5.43 2.94
N PRO A 97 -13.50 -4.80 4.03
CA PRO A 97 -13.96 -3.40 4.14
C PRO A 97 -12.85 -2.39 4.41
N ARG A 98 -11.59 -2.81 4.64
CA ARG A 98 -10.45 -1.97 5.01
C ARG A 98 -9.27 -2.19 4.06
N PHE A 99 -8.26 -1.30 4.14
CA PHE A 99 -7.01 -1.42 3.39
C PHE A 99 -6.35 -2.79 3.55
N ASP A 100 -6.27 -3.31 4.76
CA ASP A 100 -5.61 -4.56 5.14
C ASP A 100 -6.50 -5.81 5.06
N SER A 101 -7.74 -5.68 4.56
CA SER A 101 -8.66 -6.79 4.34
C SER A 101 -8.31 -7.59 3.08
N ASP A 102 -8.96 -8.75 2.94
CA ASP A 102 -8.87 -9.54 1.71
C ASP A 102 -9.42 -8.77 0.50
N SER A 103 -8.83 -8.99 -0.67
CA SER A 103 -9.29 -8.32 -1.89
C SER A 103 -10.57 -8.95 -2.44
N VAL A 104 -11.42 -8.09 -3.05
CA VAL A 104 -12.57 -8.45 -3.88
C VAL A 104 -12.22 -8.34 -5.36
N PHE A 105 -11.32 -7.40 -5.70
CA PHE A 105 -10.66 -7.31 -6.98
C PHE A 105 -9.16 -7.50 -6.76
N GLY A 106 -8.58 -8.52 -7.40
CA GLY A 106 -7.19 -8.92 -7.23
C GLY A 106 -6.45 -9.14 -8.56
N ALA A 107 -7.00 -8.66 -9.68
CA ALA A 107 -6.39 -8.80 -10.99
C ALA A 107 -4.97 -8.18 -11.06
N LEU A 108 -4.68 -7.17 -10.24
CA LEU A 108 -3.38 -6.51 -10.16
C LEU A 108 -2.22 -7.50 -9.90
N VAL A 109 -2.40 -8.42 -8.96
CA VAL A 109 -1.40 -9.44 -8.59
C VAL A 109 -1.76 -10.83 -9.13
N GLY A 110 -2.70 -10.87 -10.07
CA GLY A 110 -3.24 -12.08 -10.66
C GLY A 110 -3.43 -11.97 -12.16
N THR A 111 -4.62 -12.32 -12.59
CA THR A 111 -5.13 -12.14 -13.95
C THR A 111 -6.56 -11.58 -13.85
N THR A 112 -7.15 -11.23 -14.97
CA THR A 112 -8.56 -10.79 -15.01
C THR A 112 -9.53 -11.75 -14.32
N ASP A 113 -9.18 -13.04 -14.22
CA ASP A 113 -10.00 -14.06 -13.58
C ASP A 113 -9.96 -13.99 -12.04
N HIS A 114 -9.04 -13.22 -11.46
CA HIS A 114 -8.91 -13.01 -10.02
C HIS A 114 -9.69 -11.79 -9.49
N GLY A 115 -10.56 -11.23 -10.33
CA GLY A 115 -11.48 -10.17 -9.95
C GLY A 115 -11.10 -8.80 -10.47
N ARG A 116 -12.05 -8.18 -11.21
CA ARG A 116 -11.94 -6.80 -11.71
C ARG A 116 -13.30 -6.20 -12.03
N TRP A 117 -13.35 -4.89 -12.19
CA TRP A 117 -14.50 -4.19 -12.74
C TRP A 117 -14.07 -3.23 -13.85
N LEU A 118 -14.20 -3.69 -15.10
CA LEU A 118 -13.94 -2.89 -16.29
C LEU A 118 -15.15 -2.02 -16.64
N LEU A 119 -14.90 -0.76 -16.99
CA LEU A 119 -15.85 0.15 -17.62
C LEU A 119 -15.08 1.06 -18.58
N ALA A 120 -15.24 0.84 -19.88
CA ALA A 120 -14.50 1.55 -20.92
C ALA A 120 -15.30 1.56 -22.22
N PRO A 121 -14.99 2.44 -23.18
CA PRO A 121 -15.55 2.33 -24.54
C PRO A 121 -15.31 0.94 -25.12
N ALA A 122 -16.33 0.37 -25.73
CA ALA A 122 -16.20 -0.90 -26.44
C ALA A 122 -15.22 -0.74 -27.61
N HIS A 123 -14.37 -1.73 -27.82
CA HIS A 123 -13.44 -1.70 -28.94
C HIS A 123 -14.23 -1.74 -30.27
N GLU A 124 -14.22 -0.66 -30.99
CA GLU A 124 -14.68 -0.67 -32.38
C GLU A 124 -13.80 -1.61 -33.20
N ASN A 125 -14.41 -2.33 -34.16
CA ASN A 125 -13.70 -3.24 -35.05
C ASN A 125 -12.44 -2.56 -35.61
N LYS A 126 -11.34 -3.27 -35.69
CA LYS A 126 -9.99 -2.85 -36.14
C LYS A 126 -9.92 -2.15 -37.50
N GLN A 127 -11.06 -1.94 -38.17
CA GLN A 127 -11.17 -1.32 -39.49
C GLN A 127 -11.49 0.18 -39.47
N VAL A 128 -11.86 0.77 -38.30
CA VAL A 128 -12.04 2.21 -38.18
C VAL A 128 -10.78 2.81 -37.59
N SER A 129 -10.00 3.51 -38.43
CA SER A 129 -8.69 4.10 -38.09
C SER A 129 -8.83 5.41 -37.29
N GLY A 130 -9.39 5.34 -36.10
CA GLY A 130 -9.36 6.42 -35.13
C GLY A 130 -8.67 5.94 -33.86
N ARG A 131 -7.51 6.51 -33.50
CA ARG A 131 -6.82 6.16 -32.26
C ARG A 131 -7.63 6.71 -31.08
N MET A 132 -8.22 5.85 -30.25
CA MET A 132 -8.86 6.24 -29.01
C MET A 132 -7.88 7.03 -28.14
N GLN A 133 -8.30 8.22 -27.66
CA GLN A 133 -7.50 9.06 -26.78
C GLN A 133 -8.07 9.00 -25.37
N VAL A 134 -7.19 8.94 -24.38
CA VAL A 134 -7.53 8.86 -22.96
C VAL A 134 -6.76 9.94 -22.21
N GLU A 135 -7.46 10.80 -21.53
CA GLU A 135 -6.91 11.83 -20.63
C GLU A 135 -7.46 11.60 -19.23
N ARG A 136 -6.59 11.62 -18.22
CA ARG A 136 -7.00 11.47 -16.82
C ARG A 136 -6.56 12.66 -16.01
N ARG A 137 -7.35 12.98 -14.99
CA ARG A 137 -6.98 13.97 -13.99
C ARG A 137 -7.76 13.73 -12.70
N TYR A 138 -7.27 14.26 -11.61
CA TYR A 138 -8.10 14.51 -10.45
C TYR A 138 -8.79 15.89 -10.58
N LEU A 139 -10.00 16.01 -10.06
CA LEU A 139 -10.58 17.34 -9.81
C LEU A 139 -9.63 18.10 -8.85
N PRO A 140 -9.40 19.40 -9.06
CA PRO A 140 -8.45 20.17 -8.27
C PRO A 140 -8.68 20.01 -6.77
N SER A 141 -7.59 19.71 -6.04
CA SER A 141 -7.55 19.52 -4.58
C SER A 141 -8.49 18.42 -4.07
N THR A 142 -8.70 17.35 -4.86
CA THR A 142 -9.54 16.20 -4.48
C THR A 142 -8.91 14.85 -4.83
N PHE A 143 -9.59 13.76 -4.40
CA PHE A 143 -9.39 12.38 -4.83
C PHE A 143 -10.57 11.86 -5.67
N ILE A 144 -11.21 12.76 -6.43
CA ILE A 144 -12.23 12.44 -7.43
C ILE A 144 -11.52 12.41 -8.77
N MET A 145 -11.50 11.25 -9.43
CA MET A 145 -10.82 11.05 -10.70
C MET A 145 -11.78 11.23 -11.87
N GLU A 146 -11.34 11.92 -12.90
CA GLU A 146 -12.01 12.04 -14.19
C GLU A 146 -11.15 11.38 -15.27
N THR A 147 -11.77 10.49 -16.05
CA THR A 147 -11.19 9.90 -17.25
C THR A 147 -12.02 10.31 -18.47
N ARG A 148 -11.42 11.02 -19.39
CA ARG A 148 -12.04 11.47 -20.63
C ARG A 148 -11.61 10.58 -21.78
N TRP A 149 -12.60 10.01 -22.48
CA TRP A 149 -12.39 9.14 -23.62
C TRP A 149 -12.88 9.81 -24.87
N ARG A 150 -12.02 9.93 -25.89
CA ARG A 150 -12.40 10.37 -27.24
C ARG A 150 -12.29 9.20 -28.18
N THR A 151 -13.41 8.86 -28.83
CA THR A 151 -13.54 7.80 -29.82
C THR A 151 -13.84 8.40 -31.19
N ALA A 152 -13.94 7.58 -32.23
CA ALA A 152 -14.32 8.02 -33.55
C ALA A 152 -15.77 8.54 -33.61
N THR A 153 -16.65 8.08 -32.74
CA THR A 153 -18.10 8.37 -32.75
C THR A 153 -18.52 9.41 -31.73
N GLY A 154 -17.69 9.68 -30.72
CA GLY A 154 -18.06 10.62 -29.67
C GLY A 154 -17.04 10.72 -28.54
N GLU A 155 -17.46 11.42 -27.50
CA GLU A 155 -16.67 11.71 -26.32
C GLU A 155 -17.48 11.47 -25.04
N VAL A 156 -16.88 10.75 -24.08
CA VAL A 156 -17.45 10.54 -22.75
C VAL A 156 -16.48 10.94 -21.66
N LEU A 157 -17.03 11.36 -20.52
CA LEU A 157 -16.32 11.58 -19.27
C LEU A 157 -16.79 10.55 -18.25
N VAL A 158 -15.85 9.83 -17.66
CA VAL A 158 -16.12 8.93 -16.54
C VAL A 158 -15.58 9.57 -15.28
N THR A 159 -16.47 9.87 -14.32
CA THR A 159 -16.11 10.39 -12.99
C THR A 159 -16.17 9.25 -11.98
N GLU A 160 -15.07 9.01 -11.30
CA GLU A 160 -14.88 7.88 -10.38
C GLU A 160 -14.45 8.39 -8.99
N PHE A 161 -15.18 7.97 -7.97
CA PHE A 161 -14.88 8.36 -6.59
C PHE A 161 -15.49 7.39 -5.58
N MET A 162 -14.99 7.47 -4.35
CA MET A 162 -15.55 6.80 -3.18
C MET A 162 -16.07 7.89 -2.24
N PRO A 163 -17.40 7.90 -1.93
CA PRO A 163 -18.02 8.91 -1.08
C PRO A 163 -17.43 8.92 0.33
N ILE A 164 -17.16 10.12 0.86
CA ILE A 164 -16.66 10.32 2.21
C ILE A 164 -17.83 10.47 3.21
N GLY A 165 -17.69 9.90 4.41
CA GLY A 165 -18.63 10.10 5.52
C GLY A 165 -19.83 9.14 5.54
N GLY A 166 -19.90 8.17 4.65
CA GLY A 166 -20.94 7.14 4.65
C GLY A 166 -20.75 6.08 5.74
N SER A 167 -21.81 5.29 6.02
CA SER A 167 -21.75 4.18 6.99
C SER A 167 -21.04 2.94 6.43
N GLY A 168 -21.01 2.77 5.11
CA GLY A 168 -20.37 1.66 4.38
C GLY A 168 -19.44 2.19 3.27
N THR A 169 -18.74 1.26 2.62
CA THR A 169 -17.93 1.57 1.45
C THR A 169 -18.80 1.52 0.20
N VAL A 170 -18.78 2.61 -0.56
CA VAL A 170 -19.46 2.71 -1.85
C VAL A 170 -18.46 3.18 -2.89
N MET A 171 -18.49 2.57 -4.06
CA MET A 171 -17.73 3.01 -5.20
C MET A 171 -18.66 3.50 -6.31
N ILE A 172 -18.43 4.72 -6.80
CA ILE A 172 -19.24 5.36 -7.83
C ILE A 172 -18.45 5.46 -9.13
N ARG A 173 -19.15 5.13 -10.24
CA ARG A 173 -18.68 5.36 -11.61
C ARG A 173 -19.79 6.06 -12.38
N ARG A 174 -19.63 7.34 -12.67
CA ARG A 174 -20.58 8.15 -13.44
C ARG A 174 -20.09 8.31 -14.87
N VAL A 175 -20.89 7.96 -15.86
CA VAL A 175 -20.57 8.12 -17.28
C VAL A 175 -21.42 9.23 -17.87
N GLN A 176 -20.79 10.26 -18.43
CA GLN A 176 -21.47 11.40 -19.05
C GLN A 176 -21.08 11.50 -20.53
N GLY A 177 -22.07 11.47 -21.41
CA GLY A 177 -21.88 11.75 -22.83
C GLY A 177 -21.64 13.24 -23.08
N LEU A 178 -20.47 13.58 -23.62
CA LEU A 178 -20.12 14.98 -23.90
C LEU A 178 -20.41 15.38 -25.34
N HIS A 179 -20.17 14.46 -26.29
CA HIS A 179 -20.38 14.71 -27.73
C HIS A 179 -20.65 13.40 -28.45
N GLY A 180 -21.49 13.40 -29.48
CA GLY A 180 -21.82 12.23 -30.28
C GLY A 180 -22.43 11.11 -29.47
N HIS A 181 -22.01 9.89 -29.76
CA HIS A 181 -22.40 8.71 -28.98
C HIS A 181 -21.18 7.79 -28.78
N VAL A 182 -21.14 7.08 -27.66
CA VAL A 182 -20.08 6.11 -27.34
C VAL A 182 -20.73 4.84 -26.82
N VAL A 183 -20.37 3.69 -27.41
CA VAL A 183 -20.72 2.40 -26.87
C VAL A 183 -19.75 2.07 -25.73
N MET A 184 -20.27 1.95 -24.52
CA MET A 184 -19.52 1.54 -23.32
C MET A 184 -19.70 0.04 -23.08
N ARG A 185 -18.61 -0.61 -22.67
CA ARG A 185 -18.60 -2.01 -22.20
C ARG A 185 -18.29 -2.02 -20.71
N GLN A 186 -19.09 -2.75 -19.95
CA GLN A 186 -18.73 -3.11 -18.57
C GLN A 186 -18.54 -4.63 -18.44
N GLU A 187 -17.61 -5.01 -17.56
CA GLU A 187 -17.34 -6.39 -17.22
C GLU A 187 -17.01 -6.46 -15.72
N LEU A 188 -17.87 -7.11 -14.95
CA LEU A 188 -17.73 -7.29 -13.52
C LEU A 188 -17.37 -8.74 -13.22
N VAL A 189 -16.19 -8.98 -12.67
CA VAL A 189 -15.71 -10.28 -12.20
C VAL A 189 -15.45 -10.15 -10.70
N LEU A 190 -16.42 -10.55 -9.89
CA LEU A 190 -16.28 -10.55 -8.43
C LEU A 190 -15.58 -11.82 -7.97
N ARG A 191 -14.50 -11.66 -7.19
CA ARG A 191 -13.71 -12.74 -6.62
C ARG A 191 -13.23 -12.35 -5.24
N PHE A 192 -13.79 -12.98 -4.21
CA PHE A 192 -13.42 -12.70 -2.83
C PHE A 192 -12.17 -13.46 -2.41
N SER A 193 -11.59 -13.05 -1.28
CA SER A 193 -10.43 -13.69 -0.66
C SER A 193 -9.28 -13.90 -1.65
N TYR A 194 -8.87 -12.81 -2.30
CA TYR A 194 -7.77 -12.81 -3.28
C TYR A 194 -8.00 -13.75 -4.46
N GLY A 195 -9.20 -13.76 -5.00
CA GLY A 195 -9.54 -14.58 -6.17
C GLY A 195 -9.95 -16.01 -5.88
N LYS A 196 -9.94 -16.47 -4.62
CA LYS A 196 -10.26 -17.86 -4.24
C LYS A 196 -11.75 -18.19 -4.26
N VAL A 197 -12.58 -17.21 -3.93
CA VAL A 197 -14.00 -17.44 -3.68
C VAL A 197 -14.84 -16.77 -4.75
N VAL A 198 -15.55 -17.59 -5.53
CA VAL A 198 -16.60 -17.11 -6.45
C VAL A 198 -17.86 -16.89 -5.64
N PRO A 199 -18.43 -15.67 -5.62
CA PRO A 199 -19.63 -15.39 -4.84
C PRO A 199 -20.87 -16.06 -5.44
N TRP A 200 -21.87 -16.23 -4.61
CA TRP A 200 -23.21 -16.46 -5.07
C TRP A 200 -23.83 -15.13 -5.51
N VAL A 201 -24.19 -15.02 -6.79
CA VAL A 201 -24.74 -13.79 -7.37
C VAL A 201 -26.17 -14.02 -7.83
N HIS A 202 -27.06 -13.09 -7.47
CA HIS A 202 -28.44 -13.10 -7.93
C HIS A 202 -28.98 -11.67 -8.12
N ARG A 203 -29.98 -11.52 -8.96
CA ARG A 203 -30.72 -10.28 -9.09
C ARG A 203 -31.70 -10.12 -7.94
N ILE A 204 -31.77 -8.93 -7.40
CA ILE A 204 -32.77 -8.50 -6.43
C ILE A 204 -33.56 -7.33 -7.01
N HIS A 205 -34.75 -7.12 -6.51
CA HIS A 205 -35.59 -5.97 -6.82
C HIS A 205 -36.07 -5.38 -5.49
N ASP A 206 -35.81 -4.10 -5.30
CA ASP A 206 -36.23 -3.34 -4.12
C ASP A 206 -36.82 -1.98 -4.54
N ASP A 207 -37.04 -1.06 -3.58
CA ASP A 207 -37.64 0.24 -3.82
C ASP A 207 -36.80 1.15 -4.74
N ASP A 208 -35.49 0.87 -4.84
CA ASP A 208 -34.53 1.60 -5.69
C ASP A 208 -34.33 0.92 -7.07
N GLY A 209 -35.07 -0.14 -7.38
CA GLY A 209 -35.01 -0.85 -8.65
C GLY A 209 -34.23 -2.17 -8.59
N GLU A 210 -33.71 -2.61 -9.75
CA GLU A 210 -32.94 -3.87 -9.84
C GLU A 210 -31.49 -3.67 -9.43
N ALA A 211 -30.92 -4.71 -8.78
CA ALA A 211 -29.52 -4.76 -8.42
C ALA A 211 -28.96 -6.19 -8.55
N LEU A 212 -27.64 -6.30 -8.72
CA LEU A 212 -26.91 -7.58 -8.58
C LEU A 212 -26.33 -7.67 -7.17
N LEU A 213 -26.80 -8.65 -6.40
CA LEU A 213 -26.28 -8.95 -5.06
C LEU A 213 -25.34 -10.15 -5.10
N ALA A 214 -24.11 -9.99 -4.64
CA ALA A 214 -23.08 -11.01 -4.56
C ALA A 214 -22.71 -11.27 -3.10
N ILE A 215 -22.78 -12.53 -2.66
CA ILE A 215 -22.52 -12.94 -1.28
C ILE A 215 -21.40 -13.98 -1.25
N ALA A 216 -20.42 -13.76 -0.37
CA ALA A 216 -19.34 -14.70 -0.09
C ALA A 216 -19.02 -14.72 1.42
N GLY A 217 -19.62 -15.67 2.15
CA GLY A 217 -19.48 -15.76 3.60
C GLY A 217 -19.99 -14.50 4.32
N PRO A 218 -19.17 -13.82 5.14
CA PRO A 218 -19.62 -12.64 5.89
C PRO A 218 -19.68 -11.35 5.05
N GLN A 219 -19.23 -11.40 3.80
CA GLN A 219 -19.13 -10.22 2.93
C GLN A 219 -20.21 -10.24 1.86
N ALA A 220 -20.77 -9.08 1.56
CA ALA A 220 -21.66 -8.86 0.44
C ALA A 220 -21.24 -7.62 -0.35
N VAL A 221 -21.45 -7.69 -1.67
CA VAL A 221 -21.26 -6.57 -2.59
C VAL A 221 -22.50 -6.50 -3.47
N MET A 222 -23.03 -5.28 -3.67
CA MET A 222 -24.22 -5.05 -4.49
C MET A 222 -23.91 -3.99 -5.55
N LEU A 223 -24.16 -4.34 -6.83
CA LEU A 223 -24.08 -3.39 -7.94
C LEU A 223 -25.49 -2.91 -8.29
N ARG A 224 -25.69 -1.60 -8.25
CA ARG A 224 -26.83 -0.88 -8.85
C ARG A 224 -26.36 -0.15 -10.10
N ALA A 225 -27.00 -0.42 -11.21
CA ALA A 225 -26.72 0.20 -12.51
C ALA A 225 -27.95 0.04 -13.41
N ASP A 226 -28.14 0.96 -14.33
CA ASP A 226 -29.12 0.84 -15.40
C ASP A 226 -28.42 1.22 -16.74
N PRO A 227 -28.23 0.22 -17.64
CA PRO A 227 -28.59 -1.20 -17.51
C PRO A 227 -27.64 -2.01 -16.63
N LEU A 228 -28.17 -3.04 -15.97
CA LEU A 228 -27.37 -4.05 -15.28
C LEU A 228 -26.67 -4.97 -16.29
N PRO A 229 -25.43 -5.42 -16.02
CA PRO A 229 -24.78 -6.43 -16.84
C PRO A 229 -25.44 -7.79 -16.71
N GLU A 230 -25.41 -8.58 -17.80
CA GLU A 230 -25.93 -9.93 -17.86
C GLU A 230 -24.88 -10.95 -17.45
N ALA A 231 -25.34 -12.14 -17.00
CA ALA A 231 -24.45 -13.25 -16.70
C ALA A 231 -23.65 -13.66 -17.94
N GLY A 232 -22.35 -13.64 -17.82
CA GLY A 232 -21.37 -13.99 -18.84
C GLY A 232 -20.65 -15.29 -18.55
N PRO A 233 -19.60 -15.63 -19.33
CA PRO A 233 -18.79 -16.81 -19.10
C PRO A 233 -18.00 -16.70 -17.79
N ASP A 234 -17.59 -17.83 -17.22
CA ASP A 234 -16.70 -17.94 -16.08
C ASP A 234 -17.14 -17.12 -14.84
N TYR A 235 -18.47 -17.09 -14.60
CA TYR A 235 -19.09 -16.32 -13.50
C TYR A 235 -18.78 -14.81 -13.55
N SER A 236 -18.62 -14.26 -14.75
CA SER A 236 -18.57 -12.81 -14.98
C SER A 236 -19.97 -12.26 -15.24
N HIS A 237 -20.10 -10.93 -15.19
CA HIS A 237 -21.28 -10.20 -15.66
C HIS A 237 -20.81 -9.18 -16.68
N VAL A 238 -21.38 -9.21 -17.89
CA VAL A 238 -20.94 -8.39 -19.03
C VAL A 238 -22.13 -7.63 -19.62
N GLY A 239 -21.92 -6.39 -20.00
CA GLY A 239 -22.94 -5.59 -20.68
C GLY A 239 -22.30 -4.52 -21.56
N GLU A 240 -23.03 -4.15 -22.61
CA GLU A 240 -22.72 -3.01 -23.44
C GLU A 240 -23.92 -2.06 -23.47
N PHE A 241 -23.67 -0.76 -23.43
CA PHE A 241 -24.70 0.27 -23.50
C PHE A 241 -24.16 1.50 -24.22
N THR A 242 -25.04 2.22 -24.90
CA THR A 242 -24.68 3.44 -25.59
C THR A 242 -24.96 4.65 -24.72
N VAL A 243 -24.04 5.61 -24.71
CA VAL A 243 -24.19 6.90 -24.03
C VAL A 243 -24.21 8.00 -25.09
N GLU A 244 -25.31 8.72 -25.16
CA GLU A 244 -25.52 9.84 -26.07
C GLU A 244 -25.07 11.17 -25.42
N ALA A 245 -24.76 12.17 -26.25
CA ALA A 245 -24.44 13.52 -25.76
C ALA A 245 -25.54 14.07 -24.84
N GLY A 246 -25.15 14.52 -23.63
CA GLY A 246 -26.05 15.01 -22.59
C GLY A 246 -26.66 13.93 -21.69
N GLN A 247 -26.49 12.67 -22.00
CA GLN A 247 -26.93 11.57 -21.13
C GLN A 247 -25.93 11.33 -19.99
N THR A 248 -26.43 11.00 -18.81
CA THR A 248 -25.66 10.57 -17.64
C THR A 248 -26.17 9.23 -17.15
N LEU A 249 -25.23 8.29 -16.92
CA LEU A 249 -25.50 6.97 -16.37
C LEU A 249 -24.63 6.75 -15.13
N ASP A 250 -25.24 6.26 -14.07
CA ASP A 250 -24.59 6.09 -12.76
C ASP A 250 -24.54 4.62 -12.37
N LEU A 251 -23.36 4.19 -11.88
CA LEU A 251 -23.12 2.87 -11.37
C LEU A 251 -22.62 2.96 -9.93
N GLN A 252 -23.24 2.22 -9.00
CA GLN A 252 -22.93 2.22 -7.57
C GLN A 252 -22.60 0.79 -7.13
N LEU A 253 -21.39 0.58 -6.61
CA LEU A 253 -20.99 -0.69 -6.00
C LEU A 253 -20.94 -0.50 -4.48
N HIS A 254 -21.85 -1.14 -3.76
CA HIS A 254 -21.96 -1.07 -2.31
C HIS A 254 -21.33 -2.31 -1.66
N ALA A 255 -20.51 -2.12 -0.63
CA ALA A 255 -19.97 -3.21 0.18
C ALA A 255 -20.54 -3.15 1.59
N PHE A 256 -20.99 -4.30 2.11
CA PHE A 256 -21.60 -4.41 3.43
C PHE A 256 -21.49 -5.84 3.98
N SER A 257 -21.85 -6.04 5.25
CA SER A 257 -21.86 -7.36 5.87
C SER A 257 -23.05 -8.16 5.36
N SER A 258 -22.86 -9.43 4.97
CA SER A 258 -23.91 -10.26 4.35
C SER A 258 -25.12 -10.55 5.27
N HIS A 259 -25.00 -10.30 6.57
CA HIS A 259 -26.09 -10.43 7.53
C HIS A 259 -26.86 -9.12 7.75
N ASP A 260 -26.39 -8.01 7.16
CA ASP A 260 -27.11 -6.75 7.19
C ASP A 260 -28.08 -6.66 5.99
N MET A 261 -29.07 -5.79 6.11
CA MET A 261 -29.96 -5.48 4.98
C MET A 261 -29.18 -4.79 3.87
N PRO A 262 -29.47 -5.09 2.59
CA PRO A 262 -28.90 -4.35 1.47
C PRO A 262 -29.10 -2.84 1.63
N PRO A 263 -28.05 -2.03 1.48
CA PRO A 263 -28.17 -0.59 1.62
C PRO A 263 -28.98 0.02 0.46
N PRO A 264 -29.72 1.11 0.70
CA PRO A 264 -30.42 1.84 -0.35
C PRO A 264 -29.44 2.48 -1.33
N ALA A 265 -29.92 2.89 -2.49
CA ALA A 265 -29.19 3.72 -3.42
C ALA A 265 -28.86 5.07 -2.78
N ILE A 266 -27.71 5.64 -3.14
CA ILE A 266 -27.32 6.97 -2.67
C ILE A 266 -27.56 8.01 -3.76
N ASP A 267 -27.88 9.23 -3.34
CA ASP A 267 -27.92 10.41 -4.22
C ASP A 267 -26.47 10.76 -4.64
N ILE A 268 -26.14 10.48 -5.89
CA ILE A 268 -24.78 10.63 -6.42
C ILE A 268 -24.38 12.09 -6.56
N ASP A 269 -25.28 13.00 -6.93
CA ASP A 269 -24.97 14.42 -7.03
C ASP A 269 -24.59 14.99 -5.67
N ARG A 270 -25.36 14.65 -4.66
CA ARG A 270 -25.07 15.02 -3.27
C ARG A 270 -23.78 14.38 -2.78
N ALA A 271 -23.56 13.11 -3.06
CA ALA A 271 -22.34 12.39 -2.68
C ALA A 271 -21.09 12.99 -3.32
N LEU A 272 -21.16 13.33 -4.62
CA LEU A 272 -20.09 13.99 -5.35
C LEU A 272 -19.76 15.36 -4.75
N GLN A 273 -20.80 16.17 -4.50
CA GLN A 273 -20.64 17.50 -3.91
C GLN A 273 -20.04 17.42 -2.50
N THR A 274 -20.55 16.52 -1.68
CA THR A 274 -20.06 16.33 -0.29
C THR A 274 -18.60 15.86 -0.28
N THR A 275 -18.26 14.89 -1.13
CA THR A 275 -16.90 14.37 -1.26
C THR A 275 -15.93 15.44 -1.77
N ALA A 276 -16.32 16.21 -2.80
CA ALA A 276 -15.51 17.30 -3.31
C ALA A 276 -15.31 18.41 -2.27
N THR A 277 -16.35 18.73 -1.50
CA THR A 277 -16.31 19.74 -0.43
C THR A 277 -15.35 19.27 0.68
N TYR A 278 -15.43 17.99 1.09
CA TYR A 278 -14.54 17.42 2.09
C TYR A 278 -13.06 17.58 1.69
N TRP A 279 -12.70 17.09 0.50
CA TRP A 279 -11.31 17.13 0.03
C TRP A 279 -10.78 18.54 -0.13
N ARG A 280 -11.59 19.46 -0.71
CA ARG A 280 -11.20 20.87 -0.86
C ARG A 280 -11.07 21.59 0.47
N SER A 281 -12.00 21.37 1.39
CA SER A 281 -11.92 21.92 2.75
C SER A 281 -10.70 21.42 3.48
N TRP A 282 -10.38 20.13 3.36
CA TRP A 282 -9.18 19.54 3.93
C TRP A 282 -7.92 20.17 3.31
N SER A 283 -7.83 20.18 1.97
CA SER A 283 -6.68 20.74 1.25
C SER A 283 -6.49 22.25 1.49
N SER A 284 -7.55 23.00 1.82
CA SER A 284 -7.46 24.43 2.11
C SER A 284 -6.63 24.77 3.35
N ASN A 285 -6.36 23.79 4.23
CA ASN A 285 -5.45 23.94 5.36
C ASN A 285 -3.97 23.95 4.94
N TYR A 286 -3.68 23.53 3.70
CA TYR A 286 -2.31 23.44 3.20
C TYR A 286 -1.62 24.80 3.17
N LEU A 287 -0.53 24.92 3.90
CA LEU A 287 0.31 26.10 3.93
C LEU A 287 1.30 26.04 2.76
N ARG A 288 1.00 26.76 1.69
CA ARG A 288 1.86 26.85 0.50
C ARG A 288 3.20 27.49 0.84
N GLN A 289 4.29 26.89 0.36
CA GLN A 289 5.65 27.30 0.73
C GLN A 289 6.53 27.70 -0.48
N GLY A 290 6.11 27.48 -1.71
CA GLY A 290 6.86 27.91 -2.88
C GLY A 290 6.83 27.01 -4.11
N ASN A 291 8.01 26.62 -4.60
CA ASN A 291 8.10 25.69 -5.73
C ASN A 291 7.64 24.30 -5.28
N TYR A 292 7.13 23.52 -6.21
CA TYR A 292 6.63 22.16 -5.98
C TYR A 292 5.34 22.10 -5.14
N ASP A 293 4.63 23.24 -4.94
CA ASP A 293 3.38 23.27 -4.18
C ASP A 293 2.33 22.27 -4.70
N ARG A 294 2.25 22.07 -6.01
CA ARG A 294 1.34 21.11 -6.64
C ARG A 294 1.69 19.66 -6.25
N GLU A 295 2.95 19.32 -6.30
CA GLU A 295 3.47 17.98 -5.97
C GLU A 295 3.36 17.71 -4.47
N VAL A 296 3.62 18.71 -3.64
CA VAL A 296 3.46 18.64 -2.18
C VAL A 296 1.98 18.49 -1.80
N GLU A 297 1.06 19.30 -2.37
CA GLU A 297 -0.39 19.18 -2.13
C GLU A 297 -0.89 17.79 -2.53
N ARG A 298 -0.47 17.27 -3.71
CA ARG A 298 -0.83 15.92 -4.15
C ARG A 298 -0.29 14.86 -3.20
N SER A 299 0.95 14.99 -2.74
CA SER A 299 1.55 14.05 -1.79
C SER A 299 0.83 14.05 -0.44
N LEU A 300 0.46 15.23 0.08
CA LEU A 300 -0.34 15.33 1.31
C LEU A 300 -1.73 14.68 1.15
N LEU A 301 -2.39 14.87 -0.01
CA LEU A 301 -3.65 14.22 -0.32
C LEU A 301 -3.50 12.68 -0.37
N VAL A 302 -2.40 12.16 -0.92
CA VAL A 302 -2.11 10.71 -0.93
C VAL A 302 -1.95 10.19 0.49
N LEU A 303 -1.16 10.87 1.33
CA LEU A 303 -0.98 10.50 2.74
C LEU A 303 -2.31 10.49 3.50
N ARG A 304 -3.16 11.51 3.26
CA ARG A 304 -4.52 11.53 3.84
C ARG A 304 -5.36 10.36 3.34
N ALA A 305 -5.30 10.05 2.04
CA ALA A 305 -6.07 8.96 1.42
C ALA A 305 -5.62 7.57 1.90
N LEU A 306 -4.36 7.41 2.34
CA LEU A 306 -3.81 6.19 2.97
C LEU A 306 -4.03 6.16 4.49
N THR A 307 -4.61 7.21 5.09
CA THR A 307 -4.92 7.27 6.53
C THR A 307 -6.33 6.79 6.79
N HIS A 308 -6.47 5.76 7.64
CA HIS A 308 -7.77 5.23 8.00
C HIS A 308 -8.53 6.20 8.92
N GLU A 309 -9.71 6.65 8.48
CA GLU A 309 -10.50 7.73 9.10
C GLU A 309 -10.77 7.49 10.60
N ARG A 310 -11.23 6.28 10.96
CA ARG A 310 -11.68 5.97 12.31
C ARG A 310 -10.55 5.70 13.29
N THR A 311 -9.46 5.13 12.83
CA THR A 311 -8.37 4.69 13.72
C THR A 311 -7.20 5.65 13.74
N GLY A 312 -6.94 6.35 12.63
CA GLY A 312 -5.77 7.20 12.43
C GLY A 312 -4.52 6.43 11.97
N GLY A 313 -4.63 5.11 11.76
CA GLY A 313 -3.53 4.30 11.20
C GLY A 313 -3.26 4.66 9.75
N ILE A 314 -1.98 4.72 9.38
CA ILE A 314 -1.52 5.07 8.02
C ILE A 314 -0.84 3.87 7.42
N VAL A 315 -1.39 3.33 6.32
CA VAL A 315 -0.77 2.19 5.62
C VAL A 315 0.39 2.67 4.77
N ALA A 316 1.47 1.87 4.70
CA ALA A 316 2.67 2.21 3.93
C ALA A 316 2.39 2.24 2.42
N ALA A 317 1.48 1.39 1.93
CA ALA A 317 0.95 1.45 0.57
C ALA A 317 -0.45 0.82 0.49
N LEU A 318 -1.16 1.07 -0.62
CA LEU A 318 -2.47 0.48 -0.86
C LEU A 318 -2.38 -1.00 -1.26
N THR A 319 -1.23 -1.45 -1.75
CA THR A 319 -1.04 -2.75 -2.39
C THR A 319 -0.22 -3.72 -1.56
N THR A 320 -0.30 -4.97 -1.96
CA THR A 320 0.64 -6.02 -1.57
C THR A 320 1.33 -6.59 -2.81
N SER A 321 2.54 -7.06 -2.63
CA SER A 321 3.25 -7.97 -3.54
C SER A 321 3.44 -7.43 -4.97
N LEU A 322 3.47 -6.12 -5.14
CA LEU A 322 4.07 -5.54 -6.33
C LEU A 322 5.60 -5.65 -6.20
N PRO A 323 6.30 -6.10 -7.25
CA PRO A 323 7.69 -6.50 -7.15
C PRO A 323 8.65 -5.30 -7.12
N GLU A 324 9.63 -5.36 -6.22
CA GLU A 324 10.81 -4.49 -6.22
C GLU A 324 11.73 -4.82 -7.42
N HIS A 325 11.66 -6.07 -7.92
CA HIS A 325 12.34 -6.53 -9.13
C HIS A 325 11.42 -7.42 -9.95
N PHE A 326 11.16 -7.07 -11.22
CA PHE A 326 10.24 -7.81 -12.07
C PHE A 326 10.72 -9.25 -12.31
N GLY A 327 9.84 -10.22 -12.00
CA GLY A 327 10.14 -11.64 -12.04
C GLY A 327 10.87 -12.16 -10.78
N GLY A 328 11.19 -11.29 -9.82
CA GLY A 328 11.87 -11.62 -8.57
C GLY A 328 10.94 -12.00 -7.42
N GLU A 329 11.55 -12.26 -6.26
CA GLU A 329 10.85 -12.72 -5.04
C GLU A 329 10.61 -11.63 -3.98
N ARG A 330 11.10 -10.41 -4.20
CA ARG A 330 10.97 -9.25 -3.30
C ARG A 330 9.60 -8.61 -3.43
N ASN A 331 8.59 -9.30 -2.90
CA ASN A 331 7.17 -8.97 -3.07
C ASN A 331 6.50 -8.97 -1.69
N TRP A 332 6.31 -7.79 -1.06
CA TRP A 332 5.91 -7.66 0.34
C TRP A 332 4.52 -7.05 0.48
N ASP A 333 3.87 -7.29 1.64
CA ASP A 333 2.58 -6.68 1.95
C ASP A 333 2.79 -5.36 2.72
N TYR A 334 2.42 -4.23 2.10
CA TYR A 334 2.58 -2.88 2.65
C TYR A 334 1.27 -2.24 3.12
N ARG A 335 0.21 -3.02 3.24
CA ARG A 335 -1.09 -2.54 3.71
C ARG A 335 -1.20 -2.41 5.23
N TYR A 336 -0.05 -2.29 5.91
CA TYR A 336 0.09 -2.15 7.36
C TYR A 336 0.72 -0.82 7.73
N CYS A 337 0.69 -0.50 9.03
CA CYS A 337 1.14 0.77 9.57
C CYS A 337 2.53 0.59 10.23
N TRP A 338 3.58 1.05 9.57
CA TRP A 338 4.93 1.13 10.16
C TRP A 338 5.05 2.34 11.07
N LEU A 339 5.66 2.17 12.24
CA LEU A 339 5.86 3.27 13.18
C LEU A 339 6.79 4.35 12.60
N ARG A 340 7.81 3.96 11.84
CA ARG A 340 8.72 4.85 11.11
C ARG A 340 7.98 5.75 10.12
N ASP A 341 7.23 5.18 9.19
CA ASP A 341 6.54 5.91 8.12
C ASP A 341 5.50 6.86 8.71
N ALA A 342 4.85 6.39 9.75
CA ALA A 342 3.86 7.15 10.49
C ALA A 342 4.49 8.35 11.24
N ALA A 343 5.69 8.19 11.81
CA ALA A 343 6.43 9.29 12.45
C ALA A 343 6.78 10.41 11.46
N LEU A 344 7.24 10.04 10.27
CA LEU A 344 7.57 10.99 9.21
C LEU A 344 6.32 11.66 8.63
N THR A 345 5.20 10.94 8.53
CA THR A 345 3.91 11.49 8.09
C THR A 345 3.44 12.58 9.04
N LEU A 346 3.57 12.36 10.34
CA LEU A 346 3.22 13.34 11.35
C LEU A 346 4.01 14.66 11.16
N GLU A 347 5.31 14.57 10.92
CA GLU A 347 6.15 15.74 10.65
C GLU A 347 5.65 16.53 9.43
N ALA A 348 5.38 15.84 8.31
CA ALA A 348 4.87 16.45 7.10
C ALA A 348 3.52 17.13 7.33
N MET A 349 2.56 16.42 7.96
CA MET A 349 1.24 16.97 8.28
C MET A 349 1.32 18.22 9.16
N MET A 350 2.11 18.18 10.24
CA MET A 350 2.28 19.33 11.15
C MET A 350 2.93 20.53 10.47
N THR A 351 3.90 20.30 9.60
CA THR A 351 4.62 21.38 8.89
C THR A 351 3.70 22.12 7.94
N HIS A 352 2.72 21.45 7.38
CA HIS A 352 1.81 21.97 6.37
C HIS A 352 0.41 22.32 6.88
N GLY A 353 0.19 22.37 8.23
CA GLY A 353 -1.04 22.89 8.83
C GLY A 353 -2.07 21.84 9.22
N PHE A 354 -1.80 20.54 9.05
CA PHE A 354 -2.73 19.44 9.33
C PHE A 354 -2.57 18.92 10.76
N HIS A 355 -2.89 19.78 11.75
CA HIS A 355 -2.68 19.47 13.17
C HIS A 355 -3.64 18.38 13.69
N GLN A 356 -4.86 18.32 13.17
CA GLN A 356 -5.87 17.35 13.64
C GLN A 356 -5.47 15.93 13.25
N GLU A 357 -4.99 15.72 12.04
CA GLU A 357 -4.52 14.44 11.54
C GLU A 357 -3.31 13.94 12.34
N ALA A 358 -2.40 14.85 12.65
CA ALA A 358 -1.24 14.55 13.47
C ALA A 358 -1.65 14.08 14.90
N LEU A 359 -2.67 14.71 15.50
CA LEU A 359 -3.21 14.29 16.79
C LEU A 359 -3.96 12.95 16.70
N GLN A 360 -4.71 12.71 15.63
CA GLN A 360 -5.39 11.42 15.40
C GLN A 360 -4.37 10.29 15.28
N TRP A 361 -3.29 10.51 14.55
CA TRP A 361 -2.21 9.55 14.45
C TRP A 361 -1.50 9.33 15.79
N ARG A 362 -1.17 10.40 16.54
CA ARG A 362 -0.60 10.26 17.89
C ARG A 362 -1.48 9.38 18.77
N ASN A 363 -2.79 9.58 18.74
CA ASN A 363 -3.73 8.78 19.52
C ASN A 363 -3.78 7.32 19.04
N TRP A 364 -3.67 7.07 17.73
CA TRP A 364 -3.52 5.72 17.18
C TRP A 364 -2.24 5.07 17.69
N LEU A 365 -1.09 5.75 17.56
CA LEU A 365 0.20 5.29 18.01
C LEU A 365 0.16 4.86 19.47
N LEU A 366 -0.31 5.74 20.37
CA LEU A 366 -0.37 5.47 21.79
C LEU A 366 -1.23 4.23 22.12
N ARG A 367 -2.30 3.99 21.36
CA ARG A 367 -3.11 2.76 21.51
C ARG A 367 -2.40 1.51 20.96
N ALA A 368 -1.76 1.62 19.79
CA ALA A 368 -1.08 0.49 19.14
C ALA A 368 0.08 -0.05 19.98
N ILE A 369 0.87 0.87 20.58
CA ILE A 369 2.02 0.51 21.43
C ILE A 369 1.70 0.38 22.92
N ALA A 370 0.43 0.60 23.33
CA ALA A 370 0.03 0.45 24.72
C ALA A 370 0.31 -0.98 25.22
N GLY A 371 0.92 -1.09 26.39
CA GLY A 371 1.29 -2.36 27.01
C GLY A 371 2.75 -2.43 27.42
N ASP A 372 3.33 -3.63 27.44
CA ASP A 372 4.73 -3.82 27.76
C ASP A 372 5.61 -3.30 26.59
N PRO A 373 6.60 -2.43 26.85
CA PRO A 373 7.55 -1.98 25.83
C PRO A 373 8.32 -3.11 25.13
N HIS A 374 8.47 -4.27 25.78
CA HIS A 374 9.10 -5.45 25.17
C HIS A 374 8.27 -6.01 24.01
N ASP A 375 6.97 -5.70 23.95
CA ASP A 375 6.03 -6.13 22.92
C ASP A 375 5.86 -5.09 21.80
N ILE A 376 6.64 -4.01 21.80
CA ILE A 376 6.60 -3.00 20.72
C ILE A 376 7.09 -3.65 19.42
N GLN A 377 6.25 -3.56 18.39
CA GLN A 377 6.54 -4.04 17.05
C GLN A 377 6.88 -2.89 16.11
N ILE A 378 7.52 -3.18 15.01
CA ILE A 378 7.85 -2.19 13.97
C ILE A 378 6.62 -1.76 13.17
N MET A 379 5.62 -2.66 13.07
CA MET A 379 4.39 -2.43 12.31
C MET A 379 3.18 -3.07 13.00
N TYR A 380 2.01 -2.56 12.66
CA TYR A 380 0.70 -2.98 13.18
C TYR A 380 -0.33 -3.00 12.05
N GLY A 381 -1.43 -3.73 12.26
CA GLY A 381 -2.63 -3.57 11.43
C GLY A 381 -3.25 -2.17 11.58
N VAL A 382 -4.16 -1.82 10.70
CA VAL A 382 -4.80 -0.48 10.63
C VAL A 382 -5.46 -0.07 11.95
N SER A 383 -6.02 -1.05 12.76
CA SER A 383 -6.62 -0.74 14.07
C SER A 383 -5.64 -0.92 15.25
N GLY A 384 -4.39 -1.39 14.97
CA GLY A 384 -3.40 -1.72 15.99
C GLY A 384 -3.27 -3.24 16.21
N GLU A 385 -3.72 -4.07 15.26
CA GLU A 385 -3.54 -5.53 15.32
C GLU A 385 -2.06 -5.88 15.33
N ARG A 386 -1.67 -6.83 16.21
CA ARG A 386 -0.28 -7.23 16.44
C ARG A 386 0.14 -8.49 15.68
N GLU A 387 -0.80 -9.39 15.36
CA GLU A 387 -0.51 -10.61 14.64
C GLU A 387 -0.69 -10.41 13.13
N LEU A 388 0.41 -10.33 12.41
CA LEU A 388 0.47 -10.10 10.97
C LEU A 388 1.19 -11.26 10.24
N PRO A 389 0.77 -12.52 10.43
CA PRO A 389 1.50 -13.68 9.93
C PRO A 389 1.59 -13.66 8.40
N GLU A 390 2.81 -13.71 7.89
CA GLU A 390 3.07 -13.79 6.46
C GLU A 390 2.59 -15.13 5.89
N ARG A 391 1.82 -15.09 4.82
CA ARG A 391 1.28 -16.25 4.11
C ARG A 391 1.46 -16.07 2.61
N VAL A 392 1.84 -17.16 1.93
CA VAL A 392 1.95 -17.19 0.47
C VAL A 392 0.62 -17.59 -0.15
N LEU A 393 0.18 -16.83 -1.15
CA LEU A 393 -1.01 -17.09 -1.96
C LEU A 393 -0.60 -17.82 -3.27
N ALA A 394 -0.26 -19.10 -3.15
CA ALA A 394 0.30 -19.89 -4.25
C ALA A 394 -0.60 -20.04 -5.50
N HIS A 395 -1.87 -19.64 -5.41
CA HIS A 395 -2.80 -19.67 -6.56
C HIS A 395 -2.70 -18.40 -7.43
N LEU A 396 -2.05 -17.36 -6.94
CA LEU A 396 -1.83 -16.12 -7.70
C LEU A 396 -0.45 -16.16 -8.38
N PRO A 397 -0.36 -15.80 -9.66
CA PRO A 397 0.91 -15.81 -10.40
C PRO A 397 1.84 -14.66 -10.01
N GLY A 398 1.32 -13.62 -9.35
CA GLY A 398 2.02 -12.37 -9.09
C GLY A 398 1.97 -11.40 -10.28
N TYR A 399 2.28 -10.14 -9.99
CA TYR A 399 2.35 -9.08 -11.01
C TYR A 399 3.41 -9.42 -12.05
N GLU A 400 3.01 -9.53 -13.32
CA GLU A 400 3.88 -9.97 -14.43
C GLU A 400 4.66 -11.26 -14.14
N GLY A 401 4.08 -12.17 -13.34
CA GLY A 401 4.71 -13.45 -13.00
C GLY A 401 5.71 -13.36 -11.83
N SER A 402 5.79 -12.23 -11.14
CA SER A 402 6.65 -12.06 -9.96
C SER A 402 6.03 -12.75 -8.74
N ALA A 403 6.56 -13.90 -8.40
CA ALA A 403 6.09 -14.73 -7.29
C ALA A 403 7.14 -14.81 -6.18
N PRO A 404 6.71 -15.08 -4.93
CA PRO A 404 5.36 -15.36 -4.46
C PRO A 404 4.51 -14.11 -4.20
N VAL A 405 3.18 -14.22 -4.29
CA VAL A 405 2.26 -13.24 -3.73
C VAL A 405 2.11 -13.51 -2.24
N ARG A 406 2.35 -12.49 -1.41
CA ARG A 406 2.28 -12.57 0.06
C ARG A 406 1.16 -11.72 0.62
N VAL A 407 0.60 -12.14 1.74
CA VAL A 407 -0.26 -11.34 2.62
C VAL A 407 0.20 -11.55 4.05
N GLY A 408 0.11 -10.50 4.87
CA GLY A 408 0.86 -10.45 6.11
C GLY A 408 2.33 -10.07 5.83
N ASN A 409 3.08 -9.76 6.88
CA ASN A 409 4.49 -9.40 6.73
C ASN A 409 5.32 -9.97 7.88
N GLY A 410 6.26 -10.87 7.56
CA GLY A 410 7.08 -11.58 8.55
C GLY A 410 8.01 -10.69 9.38
N ALA A 411 8.28 -9.46 8.91
CA ALA A 411 9.11 -8.51 9.64
C ALA A 411 8.44 -8.00 10.94
N PHE A 412 7.11 -8.18 11.13
CA PHE A 412 6.41 -7.75 12.35
C PHE A 412 7.02 -8.35 13.64
N ARG A 413 7.74 -9.47 13.55
CA ARG A 413 8.44 -10.12 14.67
C ARG A 413 9.89 -9.72 14.82
N GLN A 414 10.43 -8.91 13.91
CA GLN A 414 11.82 -8.49 13.98
C GLN A 414 12.03 -7.49 15.12
N TYR A 415 13.18 -7.59 15.76
CA TYR A 415 13.67 -6.52 16.60
C TYR A 415 14.43 -5.52 15.74
N GLN A 416 14.03 -4.24 15.83
CA GLN A 416 14.72 -3.12 15.19
C GLN A 416 14.98 -2.03 16.23
N GLY A 417 16.26 -1.66 16.36
CA GLY A 417 16.70 -0.71 17.38
C GLY A 417 16.29 0.74 17.09
N ASP A 418 15.89 1.06 15.85
CA ASP A 418 15.49 2.38 15.39
C ASP A 418 14.09 2.80 15.80
N VAL A 419 13.15 1.85 15.97
CA VAL A 419 11.71 2.11 16.13
C VAL A 419 11.40 3.10 17.27
N VAL A 420 12.02 2.91 18.44
CA VAL A 420 11.80 3.81 19.58
C VAL A 420 12.31 5.21 19.25
N GLY A 421 13.44 5.32 18.55
CA GLY A 421 13.99 6.59 18.10
C GLY A 421 13.04 7.34 17.17
N GLU A 422 12.47 6.64 16.18
CA GLU A 422 11.47 7.21 15.26
C GLU A 422 10.26 7.79 16.01
N VAL A 423 9.71 7.01 16.93
CA VAL A 423 8.58 7.44 17.75
C VAL A 423 8.93 8.65 18.62
N MET A 424 10.08 8.61 19.32
CA MET A 424 10.51 9.69 20.21
C MET A 424 10.80 10.99 19.44
N VAL A 425 11.39 10.91 18.23
CA VAL A 425 11.61 12.06 17.36
C VAL A 425 10.26 12.69 16.94
N ALA A 426 9.28 11.86 16.55
CA ALA A 426 7.96 12.34 16.18
C ALA A 426 7.22 13.02 17.34
N LEU A 427 7.19 12.38 18.53
CA LEU A 427 6.54 12.94 19.71
C LEU A 427 7.24 14.21 20.22
N ALA A 428 8.59 14.30 20.12
CA ALA A 428 9.30 15.52 20.44
C ALA A 428 8.93 16.68 19.51
N LYS A 429 8.75 16.42 18.21
CA LYS A 429 8.29 17.45 17.26
C LYS A 429 6.89 17.96 17.57
N LEU A 430 5.97 17.09 18.00
CA LEU A 430 4.65 17.48 18.49
C LEU A 430 4.76 18.38 19.73
N ARG A 431 5.55 17.97 20.71
CA ARG A 431 5.80 18.71 21.96
C ARG A 431 6.38 20.11 21.68
N ASN A 432 7.36 20.21 20.79
CA ASN A 432 7.97 21.47 20.38
C ASN A 432 6.99 22.42 19.65
N ARG A 433 5.84 21.89 19.20
CA ARG A 433 4.75 22.67 18.60
C ARG A 433 3.59 22.92 19.59
N GLY A 434 3.80 22.67 20.86
CA GLY A 434 2.86 22.99 21.94
C GLY A 434 1.83 21.89 22.24
N VAL A 435 1.99 20.68 21.71
CA VAL A 435 1.17 19.52 22.12
C VAL A 435 1.66 19.06 23.49
N HIS A 436 0.82 19.23 24.52
CA HIS A 436 1.16 18.84 25.88
C HIS A 436 1.14 17.31 26.03
N GLU A 437 2.13 16.81 26.81
CA GLU A 437 2.14 15.42 27.24
C GLU A 437 1.23 15.23 28.46
N ASP A 438 0.36 14.24 28.38
CA ASP A 438 -0.37 13.76 29.54
C ASP A 438 0.44 12.69 30.30
N HIS A 439 -0.03 12.32 31.48
CA HIS A 439 0.64 11.33 32.33
C HIS A 439 0.83 9.97 31.61
N PHE A 440 -0.14 9.52 30.83
CA PHE A 440 -0.07 8.23 30.12
C PHE A 440 0.96 8.26 28.99
N SER A 441 0.90 9.28 28.14
CA SER A 441 1.81 9.48 27.03
C SER A 441 3.26 9.57 27.52
N TRP A 442 3.52 10.36 28.57
CA TRP A 442 4.87 10.51 29.10
C TRP A 442 5.38 9.25 29.80
N THR A 443 4.53 8.56 30.56
CA THR A 443 4.90 7.28 31.17
C THR A 443 5.27 6.25 30.13
N LEU A 444 4.52 6.17 29.01
CA LEU A 444 4.84 5.28 27.90
C LEU A 444 6.20 5.63 27.27
N GLN A 445 6.48 6.92 27.05
CA GLN A 445 7.78 7.37 26.51
C GLN A 445 8.94 7.01 27.44
N ARG A 446 8.79 7.17 28.75
CA ARG A 446 9.81 6.75 29.72
C ARG A 446 10.05 5.23 29.67
N ASN A 447 8.99 4.44 29.54
CA ASN A 447 9.14 2.99 29.42
C ASN A 447 9.82 2.60 28.10
N MET A 448 9.57 3.29 27.01
CA MET A 448 10.30 3.10 25.74
C MET A 448 11.79 3.44 25.88
N LEU A 449 12.14 4.50 26.60
CA LEU A 449 13.55 4.84 26.89
C LEU A 449 14.21 3.78 27.75
N LEU A 450 13.51 3.24 28.76
CA LEU A 450 14.00 2.12 29.55
C LEU A 450 14.20 0.86 28.70
N PHE A 451 13.32 0.61 27.73
CA PHE A 451 13.50 -0.50 26.78
C PHE A 451 14.76 -0.30 25.93
N VAL A 452 15.03 0.91 25.42
CA VAL A 452 16.27 1.20 24.69
C VAL A 452 17.49 0.97 25.59
N GLU A 453 17.48 1.46 26.83
CA GLU A 453 18.57 1.27 27.81
C GLU A 453 18.88 -0.23 28.00
N ASN A 454 17.86 -1.05 28.19
CA ASN A 454 18.01 -2.50 28.40
C ASN A 454 18.49 -3.25 27.15
N ASN A 455 18.27 -2.70 25.96
CA ASN A 455 18.61 -3.33 24.68
C ASN A 455 19.77 -2.62 23.94
N ILE A 456 20.48 -1.69 24.58
CA ILE A 456 21.46 -0.83 23.93
C ILE A 456 22.60 -1.57 23.23
N LYS A 457 22.91 -2.82 23.65
CA LYS A 457 23.93 -3.68 23.03
C LYS A 457 23.35 -4.78 22.14
N ARG A 458 22.03 -4.80 21.97
CA ARG A 458 21.36 -5.81 21.16
C ARG A 458 21.53 -5.50 19.68
N LYS A 459 21.94 -6.50 18.90
CA LYS A 459 21.94 -6.44 17.43
C LYS A 459 20.53 -6.54 16.89
N ASP A 460 20.31 -5.99 15.70
CA ASP A 460 18.98 -5.92 15.09
C ASP A 460 18.97 -6.25 13.59
N HIS A 461 17.85 -6.02 12.92
CA HIS A 461 17.67 -6.25 11.49
C HIS A 461 17.78 -4.96 10.64
N GLY A 462 17.97 -3.80 11.29
CA GLY A 462 18.07 -2.48 10.65
C GLY A 462 16.76 -2.00 9.97
N ILE A 463 16.78 -0.78 9.52
CA ILE A 463 15.64 -0.08 8.89
C ILE A 463 15.09 -0.81 7.64
N TRP A 464 15.95 -1.57 6.95
CA TRP A 464 15.59 -2.28 5.71
C TRP A 464 15.04 -3.70 5.95
N GLU A 465 14.79 -4.07 7.22
CA GLU A 465 14.15 -5.35 7.58
C GLU A 465 14.91 -6.57 7.07
N MET A 466 16.27 -6.50 7.17
CA MET A 466 17.15 -7.55 6.66
C MET A 466 16.69 -8.93 7.14
N ARG A 467 16.59 -9.90 6.25
CA ARG A 467 16.21 -11.28 6.57
C ARG A 467 17.43 -12.15 6.90
N GLY A 468 18.65 -11.58 6.79
CA GLY A 468 19.90 -12.17 7.18
C GLY A 468 20.17 -12.11 8.69
N GLU A 469 21.46 -12.20 9.06
CA GLU A 469 21.89 -12.14 10.46
C GLU A 469 21.71 -10.74 11.07
N GLN A 470 21.36 -10.70 12.36
CA GLN A 470 21.32 -9.46 13.14
C GLN A 470 22.72 -8.85 13.28
N ARG A 471 22.80 -7.53 13.09
CA ARG A 471 24.06 -6.78 13.12
C ARG A 471 23.91 -5.49 13.92
N ASP A 472 25.03 -4.80 14.14
CA ASP A 472 25.08 -3.46 14.72
C ASP A 472 24.93 -2.43 13.57
N PHE A 473 23.69 -2.12 13.20
CA PHE A 473 23.41 -1.12 12.16
C PHE A 473 23.67 0.29 12.67
N THR A 474 24.45 1.06 11.94
CA THR A 474 24.79 2.45 12.31
C THR A 474 23.55 3.32 12.45
N HIS A 475 22.60 3.20 11.52
CA HIS A 475 21.32 3.90 11.59
C HIS A 475 20.55 3.57 12.88
N SER A 476 20.40 2.28 13.22
CA SER A 476 19.69 1.87 14.44
C SER A 476 20.35 2.44 15.69
N ARG A 477 21.70 2.46 15.75
CA ARG A 477 22.44 3.07 16.86
C ARG A 477 22.19 4.57 16.96
N VAL A 478 22.16 5.27 15.82
CA VAL A 478 21.84 6.70 15.78
C VAL A 478 20.41 6.96 16.25
N MET A 479 19.47 6.11 15.89
CA MET A 479 18.08 6.24 16.36
C MET A 479 17.91 5.94 17.84
N MET A 480 18.67 4.99 18.40
CA MET A 480 18.76 4.80 19.88
C MET A 480 19.34 6.05 20.55
N TRP A 481 20.38 6.64 19.98
CA TRP A 481 20.93 7.92 20.42
C TRP A 481 19.86 9.03 20.37
N ALA A 482 19.13 9.13 19.28
CA ALA A 482 18.06 10.12 19.11
C ALA A 482 16.95 9.94 20.17
N ALA A 483 16.58 8.70 20.51
CA ALA A 483 15.62 8.43 21.58
C ALA A 483 16.08 9.03 22.91
N MET A 484 17.33 8.75 23.32
CA MET A 484 17.90 9.27 24.57
C MET A 484 18.02 10.82 24.55
N ASP A 485 18.45 11.38 23.41
CA ASP A 485 18.55 12.83 23.23
C ASP A 485 17.17 13.51 23.38
N ARG A 486 16.11 12.97 22.79
CA ARG A 486 14.74 13.48 22.95
C ARG A 486 14.21 13.30 24.37
N GLY A 487 14.64 12.26 25.08
CA GLY A 487 14.39 12.10 26.52
C GLY A 487 15.04 13.19 27.35
N VAL A 488 16.31 13.49 27.10
CA VAL A 488 17.07 14.57 27.76
C VAL A 488 16.40 15.93 27.48
N GLN A 489 16.08 16.25 26.22
CA GLN A 489 15.38 17.48 25.84
C GLN A 489 14.02 17.62 26.53
N ALA A 490 13.28 16.53 26.66
CA ALA A 490 11.97 16.52 27.34
C ALA A 490 12.06 16.98 28.80
N VAL A 491 13.12 16.57 29.49
CA VAL A 491 13.35 17.00 30.90
C VAL A 491 13.85 18.44 30.94
N GLN A 492 14.87 18.78 30.12
CA GLN A 492 15.55 20.07 30.19
C GLN A 492 14.70 21.23 29.66
N GLU A 493 14.01 21.04 28.54
CA GLU A 493 13.29 22.13 27.84
C GLU A 493 11.81 22.18 28.19
N HIS A 494 11.20 21.03 28.57
CA HIS A 494 9.76 20.95 28.86
C HIS A 494 9.45 20.62 30.33
N GLY A 495 10.46 20.43 31.18
CA GLY A 495 10.28 20.21 32.63
C GLY A 495 9.60 18.88 32.98
N LEU A 496 9.67 17.88 32.06
CA LEU A 496 9.07 16.57 32.31
C LEU A 496 9.95 15.74 33.27
N ASP A 497 9.34 14.86 34.04
CA ASP A 497 10.04 14.04 35.03
C ASP A 497 10.83 12.87 34.38
N GLY A 498 12.10 12.72 34.72
CA GLY A 498 12.93 11.64 34.22
C GLY A 498 14.35 11.61 34.77
N PRO A 499 15.08 10.48 34.64
CA PRO A 499 16.45 10.32 35.14
C PRO A 499 17.45 11.01 34.19
N LEU A 500 17.51 12.35 34.25
CA LEU A 500 18.25 13.21 33.32
C LEU A 500 19.72 12.80 33.18
N GLU A 501 20.44 12.64 34.30
CA GLU A 501 21.86 12.28 34.29
C GLU A 501 22.10 10.94 33.58
N ARG A 502 21.23 9.95 33.88
CA ARG A 502 21.34 8.63 33.29
C ARG A 502 21.11 8.65 31.77
N TRP A 503 20.08 9.36 31.30
CA TRP A 503 19.81 9.48 29.86
C TRP A 503 20.90 10.26 29.13
N ALA A 504 21.48 11.29 29.78
CA ALA A 504 22.60 12.04 29.23
C ALA A 504 23.87 11.15 29.10
N GLU A 505 24.19 10.35 30.13
CA GLU A 505 25.28 9.37 30.05
C GLU A 505 25.11 8.37 28.90
N LEU A 506 23.89 7.80 28.74
CA LEU A 506 23.60 6.84 27.66
C LEU A 506 23.68 7.51 26.28
N ARG A 507 23.13 8.71 26.13
CA ARG A 507 23.22 9.51 24.91
C ARG A 507 24.67 9.77 24.52
N ASP A 508 25.49 10.26 25.47
CA ASP A 508 26.87 10.64 25.21
C ASP A 508 27.74 9.40 24.94
N GLY A 509 27.48 8.29 25.65
CA GLY A 509 28.11 6.99 25.41
C GLY A 509 27.81 6.43 24.02
N LEU A 510 26.52 6.45 23.60
CA LEU A 510 26.13 6.04 22.25
C LEU A 510 26.78 6.92 21.19
N ARG A 511 26.81 8.26 21.42
CA ARG A 511 27.47 9.18 20.49
C ARG A 511 28.93 8.83 20.30
N ALA A 512 29.67 8.58 21.38
CA ALA A 512 31.09 8.20 21.33
C ALA A 512 31.27 6.87 20.57
N GLU A 513 30.47 5.85 20.89
CA GLU A 513 30.49 4.54 20.24
C GLU A 513 30.25 4.67 18.72
N ILE A 514 29.19 5.39 18.30
CA ILE A 514 28.85 5.56 16.89
C ILE A 514 29.98 6.27 16.12
N LEU A 515 30.57 7.29 16.72
CA LEU A 515 31.68 8.03 16.09
C LEU A 515 32.96 7.19 15.99
N GLU A 516 33.18 6.26 16.90
CA GLU A 516 34.35 5.37 16.90
C GLU A 516 34.15 4.14 15.98
N GLN A 517 32.99 3.48 16.05
CA GLN A 517 32.74 2.19 15.38
C GLN A 517 31.95 2.31 14.10
N GLY A 518 31.05 3.29 13.99
CA GLY A 518 30.20 3.51 12.83
C GLY A 518 30.88 4.29 11.71
N PHE A 519 31.93 5.07 12.01
CA PHE A 519 32.68 5.85 11.02
C PHE A 519 34.02 5.20 10.67
N SER A 520 34.19 4.81 9.42
CA SER A 520 35.44 4.29 8.88
C SER A 520 36.33 5.41 8.33
N ARG A 521 37.48 5.63 8.95
CA ARG A 521 38.49 6.60 8.46
C ARG A 521 39.10 6.16 7.14
N GLU A 522 39.20 4.85 6.88
CA GLU A 522 39.77 4.28 5.67
C GLU A 522 38.99 4.71 4.41
N ILE A 523 37.67 4.62 4.48
CA ILE A 523 36.77 4.98 3.38
C ILE A 523 36.17 6.39 3.54
N ASN A 524 36.52 7.10 4.61
CA ASN A 524 36.01 8.42 4.97
C ASN A 524 34.47 8.50 4.97
N SER A 525 33.80 7.53 5.58
CA SER A 525 32.35 7.39 5.58
C SER A 525 31.83 6.67 6.81
N PHE A 526 30.64 7.03 7.26
CA PHE A 526 29.85 6.10 8.05
C PHE A 526 29.55 4.85 7.22
N THR A 527 29.41 3.69 7.90
CA THR A 527 29.14 2.40 7.28
C THR A 527 27.76 1.87 7.68
N GLN A 528 27.18 1.02 6.86
CA GLN A 528 25.87 0.40 7.11
C GLN A 528 25.86 -0.31 8.47
N THR A 529 26.88 -1.12 8.74
CA THR A 529 27.06 -1.85 10.01
C THR A 529 28.47 -1.68 10.53
N TYR A 530 28.65 -1.79 11.84
CA TYR A 530 29.96 -1.72 12.45
C TYR A 530 30.91 -2.78 11.89
N GLY A 531 32.16 -2.37 11.64
CA GLY A 531 33.19 -3.25 11.09
C GLY A 531 33.03 -3.62 9.61
N SER A 532 32.09 -3.00 8.91
CA SER A 532 31.87 -3.18 7.47
C SER A 532 32.48 -2.03 6.65
N SER A 533 32.66 -2.24 5.35
CA SER A 533 32.95 -1.18 4.37
C SER A 533 31.75 -0.83 3.51
N GLU A 534 30.62 -1.52 3.67
CA GLU A 534 29.38 -1.27 2.95
C GLU A 534 28.67 -0.03 3.49
N VAL A 535 27.97 0.66 2.59
CA VAL A 535 27.18 1.84 2.89
C VAL A 535 25.74 1.62 2.44
N ASP A 536 24.80 2.31 3.06
CA ASP A 536 23.40 2.33 2.63
C ASP A 536 22.79 3.74 2.74
N ALA A 537 21.66 3.93 2.08
CA ALA A 537 21.00 5.24 2.01
C ALA A 537 20.46 5.72 3.36
N SER A 538 20.27 4.85 4.37
CA SER A 538 19.81 5.25 5.70
C SER A 538 20.80 6.19 6.42
N LEU A 539 22.06 6.20 6.00
CA LEU A 539 23.08 7.12 6.52
C LEU A 539 22.77 8.61 6.23
N LEU A 540 21.90 8.90 5.24
CA LEU A 540 21.37 10.23 4.98
C LEU A 540 20.40 10.73 6.07
N VAL A 541 19.89 9.83 6.91
CA VAL A 541 18.99 10.18 8.02
C VAL A 541 19.76 10.73 9.22
N LEU A 542 21.05 10.45 9.36
CA LEU A 542 21.88 10.88 10.49
C LEU A 542 21.78 12.39 10.78
N PRO A 543 21.95 13.29 9.78
CA PRO A 543 21.78 14.72 10.01
C PRO A 543 20.31 15.13 10.16
N GLN A 544 19.35 14.38 9.63
CA GLN A 544 17.92 14.68 9.75
C GLN A 544 17.42 14.62 11.19
N VAL A 545 17.99 13.72 12.01
CA VAL A 545 17.67 13.58 13.43
C VAL A 545 18.57 14.41 14.35
N GLY A 546 19.53 15.15 13.76
CA GLY A 546 20.43 16.08 14.48
C GLY A 546 21.63 15.40 15.13
N PHE A 547 22.00 14.18 14.69
CA PHE A 547 23.19 13.50 15.20
C PHE A 547 24.48 14.26 14.88
N LEU A 548 24.60 14.74 13.65
CA LEU A 548 25.64 15.65 13.15
C LEU A 548 25.00 16.72 12.27
N ALA A 549 25.71 17.83 12.02
CA ALA A 549 25.28 18.83 11.05
C ALA A 549 25.35 18.27 9.62
N TYR A 550 24.51 18.78 8.71
CA TYR A 550 24.50 18.36 7.30
C TYR A 550 25.85 18.61 6.60
N ASP A 551 26.58 19.64 7.01
CA ASP A 551 27.89 20.06 6.50
C ASP A 551 29.08 19.53 7.32
N ASP A 552 28.86 18.64 8.31
CA ASP A 552 29.93 17.93 9.00
C ASP A 552 30.78 17.14 7.99
N GLU A 553 32.10 17.21 8.06
CA GLU A 553 33.04 16.60 7.12
C GLU A 553 32.79 15.07 6.98
N ARG A 554 32.37 14.39 8.06
CA ARG A 554 32.04 12.96 8.04
C ARG A 554 30.76 12.67 7.27
N ILE A 555 29.76 13.54 7.37
CA ILE A 555 28.53 13.46 6.60
C ILE A 555 28.83 13.74 5.12
N LEU A 556 29.62 14.77 4.81
CA LEU A 556 30.01 15.07 3.43
C LEU A 556 30.83 13.91 2.81
N GLY A 557 31.73 13.30 3.58
CA GLY A 557 32.46 12.11 3.16
C GLY A 557 31.53 10.92 2.88
N THR A 558 30.53 10.70 3.77
CA THR A 558 29.51 9.67 3.60
C THR A 558 28.66 9.90 2.34
N VAL A 559 28.21 11.13 2.11
CA VAL A 559 27.45 11.49 0.89
C VAL A 559 28.28 11.18 -0.37
N SER A 560 29.56 11.58 -0.38
CA SER A 560 30.45 11.31 -1.52
C SER A 560 30.65 9.79 -1.75
N ARG A 561 30.62 9.00 -0.68
CA ARG A 561 30.69 7.54 -0.75
C ARG A 561 29.40 6.95 -1.31
N LEU A 562 28.22 7.41 -0.84
CA LEU A 562 26.91 6.99 -1.34
C LEU A 562 26.75 7.34 -2.83
N GLU A 563 27.13 8.53 -3.25
CA GLU A 563 27.12 8.96 -4.67
C GLU A 563 27.94 8.03 -5.55
N ARG A 564 29.11 7.61 -5.10
CA ARG A 564 30.00 6.74 -5.86
C ARG A 564 29.51 5.31 -5.94
N ASP A 565 28.94 4.79 -4.83
CA ASP A 565 28.69 3.37 -4.67
C ASP A 565 27.23 2.97 -4.95
N LEU A 566 26.27 3.90 -4.78
CA LEU A 566 24.84 3.61 -4.83
C LEU A 566 24.08 4.42 -5.90
N LEU A 567 24.66 5.46 -6.51
CA LEU A 567 24.00 6.08 -7.66
C LEU A 567 24.04 5.15 -8.87
N ASP A 568 22.89 4.91 -9.46
CA ASP A 568 22.80 4.20 -10.73
C ASP A 568 23.21 5.11 -11.92
N GLY A 569 23.30 4.54 -13.12
CA GLY A 569 23.65 5.29 -14.35
C GLY A 569 22.65 6.38 -14.73
N SER A 570 21.47 6.40 -14.12
CA SER A 570 20.42 7.40 -14.31
C SER A 570 20.50 8.55 -13.29
N GLY A 571 21.30 8.41 -12.23
CA GLY A 571 21.43 9.35 -11.13
C GLY A 571 20.39 9.19 -10.03
N LEU A 572 19.72 8.04 -9.95
CA LEU A 572 18.87 7.66 -8.82
C LEU A 572 19.65 6.80 -7.82
N LEU A 573 19.29 6.87 -6.54
CA LEU A 573 20.03 6.24 -5.46
C LEU A 573 19.40 4.89 -5.09
N MET A 574 20.23 3.82 -5.10
CA MET A 574 19.88 2.51 -4.56
C MET A 574 19.79 2.58 -3.03
N ARG A 575 19.00 1.72 -2.42
CA ARG A 575 18.90 1.54 -0.95
C ARG A 575 20.23 1.09 -0.36
N TYR A 576 20.77 0.01 -0.91
CA TYR A 576 22.05 -0.62 -0.61
C TYR A 576 22.46 -1.52 -1.77
N ARG A 577 23.64 -2.13 -1.70
CA ARG A 577 24.06 -3.12 -2.71
C ARG A 577 23.46 -4.49 -2.40
N THR A 578 22.59 -4.97 -3.26
CA THR A 578 21.97 -6.31 -3.11
C THR A 578 22.93 -7.44 -3.46
N GLU A 579 23.98 -7.18 -4.24
CA GLU A 579 24.98 -8.18 -4.64
C GLU A 579 25.78 -8.73 -3.46
N SER A 580 25.80 -8.01 -2.34
CA SER A 580 26.43 -8.48 -1.10
C SER A 580 25.63 -9.58 -0.40
N CYS A 581 24.36 -9.80 -0.77
CA CYS A 581 23.41 -10.74 -0.15
C CYS A 581 23.32 -10.59 1.38
N LEU A 582 23.63 -9.42 1.93
CA LEU A 582 23.57 -9.15 3.38
C LEU A 582 22.15 -9.20 3.92
N ASP A 583 21.17 -8.97 3.08
CA ASP A 583 19.74 -9.04 3.38
C ASP A 583 19.19 -10.48 3.39
N GLY A 584 19.98 -11.47 2.96
CA GLY A 584 19.58 -12.87 2.92
C GLY A 584 18.64 -13.23 1.75
N LEU A 585 18.59 -12.40 0.70
CA LEU A 585 17.75 -12.56 -0.48
C LEU A 585 18.60 -12.61 -1.75
N GLU A 586 18.01 -13.13 -2.85
CA GLU A 586 18.64 -13.06 -4.16
C GLU A 586 18.83 -11.59 -4.59
N PRO A 587 19.96 -11.26 -5.27
CA PRO A 587 20.21 -9.92 -5.77
C PRO A 587 19.15 -9.46 -6.77
N GLY A 588 18.88 -8.17 -6.76
CA GLY A 588 17.97 -7.52 -7.70
C GLY A 588 16.99 -6.59 -7.00
N GLU A 589 17.09 -5.31 -7.34
CA GLU A 589 16.29 -4.22 -6.81
C GLU A 589 16.44 -3.02 -7.72
N HIS A 590 15.44 -2.16 -7.78
CA HIS A 590 15.52 -0.89 -8.47
C HIS A 590 15.83 0.27 -7.50
N PRO A 591 16.27 1.45 -7.98
CA PRO A 591 16.43 2.63 -7.13
C PRO A 591 15.18 2.95 -6.33
N PHE A 592 15.34 3.08 -5.01
CA PHE A 592 14.27 3.43 -4.09
C PHE A 592 14.05 4.95 -4.09
N LEU A 593 12.86 5.40 -4.52
CA LEU A 593 12.59 6.83 -4.73
C LEU A 593 12.80 7.67 -3.47
N ALA A 594 12.41 7.17 -2.29
CA ALA A 594 12.61 7.88 -1.03
C ALA A 594 14.08 8.18 -0.74
N CYS A 595 15.00 7.26 -1.05
CA CYS A 595 16.44 7.44 -0.85
C CYS A 595 16.98 8.57 -1.73
N SER A 596 16.51 8.65 -2.98
CA SER A 596 16.88 9.72 -3.90
C SER A 596 16.32 11.09 -3.46
N PHE A 597 15.13 11.15 -2.88
CA PHE A 597 14.59 12.38 -2.26
C PHE A 597 15.40 12.80 -1.03
N TRP A 598 15.87 11.86 -0.19
CA TRP A 598 16.78 12.17 0.92
C TRP A 598 18.10 12.78 0.43
N LEU A 599 18.62 12.26 -0.68
CA LEU A 599 19.83 12.84 -1.30
C LEU A 599 19.56 14.26 -1.81
N ALA A 600 18.38 14.51 -2.40
CA ALA A 600 18.00 15.87 -2.82
C ALA A 600 17.87 16.83 -1.62
N GLU A 601 17.31 16.37 -0.47
CA GLU A 601 17.30 17.13 0.78
C GLU A 601 18.73 17.44 1.24
N GLN A 602 19.62 16.45 1.26
CA GLN A 602 21.02 16.62 1.66
C GLN A 602 21.73 17.66 0.77
N TYR A 603 21.55 17.58 -0.54
CA TYR A 603 22.11 18.57 -1.47
C TYR A 603 21.60 20.00 -1.17
N ALA A 604 20.31 20.15 -0.96
CA ALA A 604 19.72 21.44 -0.63
C ALA A 604 20.31 22.00 0.66
N ARG A 605 20.41 21.17 1.72
CA ARG A 605 20.93 21.56 3.04
C ARG A 605 22.42 21.93 3.04
N THR A 606 23.19 21.44 2.08
CA THR A 606 24.64 21.73 1.95
C THR A 606 24.98 22.76 0.88
N GLY A 607 23.97 23.50 0.38
CA GLY A 607 24.18 24.55 -0.61
C GLY A 607 24.33 24.07 -2.06
N ARG A 608 24.23 22.75 -2.34
CA ARG A 608 24.24 22.17 -3.69
C ARG A 608 22.85 22.32 -4.35
N VAL A 609 22.28 23.53 -4.30
CA VAL A 609 20.87 23.81 -4.66
C VAL A 609 20.55 23.46 -6.11
N SER A 610 21.50 23.70 -7.04
CA SER A 610 21.30 23.38 -8.46
C SER A 610 21.21 21.88 -8.70
N GLU A 611 21.98 21.09 -7.97
CA GLU A 611 21.95 19.62 -8.05
C GLU A 611 20.68 19.07 -7.40
N ALA A 612 20.31 19.62 -6.24
CA ALA A 612 19.06 19.29 -5.56
C ALA A 612 17.83 19.51 -6.46
N ARG A 613 17.78 20.63 -7.20
CA ARG A 613 16.69 20.91 -8.14
C ARG A 613 16.67 19.93 -9.31
N ARG A 614 17.82 19.67 -9.94
CA ARG A 614 17.89 18.71 -11.04
C ARG A 614 17.43 17.32 -10.62
N LEU A 615 17.86 16.87 -9.43
CA LEU A 615 17.43 15.58 -8.90
C LEU A 615 15.92 15.58 -8.56
N MET A 616 15.41 16.65 -7.95
CA MET A 616 13.99 16.81 -7.64
C MET A 616 13.11 16.77 -8.89
N ASP A 617 13.49 17.53 -9.95
CA ASP A 617 12.74 17.56 -11.21
C ASP A 617 12.74 16.19 -11.90
N ARG A 618 13.88 15.47 -11.83
CA ARG A 618 13.96 14.10 -12.32
C ARG A 618 13.04 13.15 -11.55
N LEU A 619 13.06 13.23 -10.23
CA LEU A 619 12.22 12.40 -9.35
C LEU A 619 10.73 12.65 -9.58
N ILE A 620 10.33 13.90 -9.77
CA ILE A 620 8.95 14.25 -10.16
C ILE A 620 8.58 13.57 -11.48
N GLY A 621 9.53 13.47 -12.43
CA GLY A 621 9.35 12.77 -13.69
C GLY A 621 9.19 11.24 -13.56
N CYS A 622 9.51 10.64 -12.41
CA CYS A 622 9.21 9.23 -12.10
C CYS A 622 7.75 9.01 -11.64
N GLY A 623 7.03 10.08 -11.30
CA GLY A 623 5.61 10.03 -11.00
C GLY A 623 4.75 9.83 -12.25
N ASN A 624 3.51 9.34 -12.06
CA ASN A 624 2.58 9.21 -13.17
C ASN A 624 1.87 10.54 -13.50
N ASP A 625 0.99 10.50 -14.52
CA ASP A 625 0.18 11.66 -14.97
C ASP A 625 -0.76 12.22 -13.89
N LEU A 626 -1.02 11.47 -12.82
CA LEU A 626 -1.83 11.86 -11.66
C LEU A 626 -0.99 12.33 -10.46
N GLY A 627 0.35 12.34 -10.56
CA GLY A 627 1.27 12.74 -9.50
C GLY A 627 1.39 11.71 -8.37
N LEU A 628 1.26 10.42 -8.70
CA LEU A 628 1.40 9.30 -7.75
C LEU A 628 2.75 8.62 -7.94
N PHE A 629 3.32 8.09 -6.85
CA PHE A 629 4.64 7.44 -6.84
C PHE A 629 4.55 6.04 -6.26
N SER A 630 5.33 5.12 -6.86
CA SER A 630 5.62 3.80 -6.32
C SER A 630 6.79 3.85 -5.33
N GLU A 631 7.15 2.70 -4.82
CA GLU A 631 8.33 2.49 -3.98
C GLU A 631 9.63 2.73 -4.74
N GLU A 632 9.77 2.07 -5.87
CA GLU A 632 10.97 2.01 -6.68
C GLU A 632 10.70 2.39 -8.14
N TYR A 633 11.77 2.59 -8.90
CA TYR A 633 11.69 2.93 -10.30
C TYR A 633 12.72 2.16 -11.13
N ASP A 634 12.24 1.32 -12.03
CA ASP A 634 13.08 0.66 -13.04
C ASP A 634 13.54 1.68 -14.07
N THR A 635 14.78 2.11 -13.93
CA THR A 635 15.40 3.11 -14.79
C THR A 635 15.74 2.58 -16.19
N THR A 636 15.84 1.25 -16.35
CA THR A 636 16.08 0.59 -17.63
C THR A 636 14.79 0.45 -18.42
N GLY A 637 13.73 -0.03 -17.79
CA GLY A 637 12.40 -0.17 -18.39
C GLY A 637 11.61 1.14 -18.41
N ASN A 638 12.09 2.18 -17.73
CA ASN A 638 11.46 3.48 -17.54
C ASN A 638 10.02 3.32 -17.05
N ARG A 639 9.87 2.64 -15.90
CA ARG A 639 8.59 2.25 -15.31
C ARG A 639 8.65 2.15 -13.80
N MET A 640 7.50 2.28 -13.15
CA MET A 640 7.34 2.10 -11.71
C MET A 640 7.51 0.64 -11.29
N ALA A 641 8.09 0.41 -10.10
CA ALA A 641 8.25 -0.89 -9.44
C ALA A 641 7.93 -0.77 -7.95
N GLY A 642 7.72 -1.91 -7.28
CA GLY A 642 7.35 -1.94 -5.86
C GLY A 642 5.91 -1.53 -5.57
N ASN A 643 5.54 -1.50 -4.29
CA ASN A 643 4.17 -1.23 -3.85
C ASN A 643 3.71 0.21 -4.15
N TYR A 644 2.38 0.40 -4.36
CA TYR A 644 1.83 1.61 -4.97
C TYR A 644 0.42 1.96 -4.46
N PRO A 645 0.06 3.28 -4.36
CA PRO A 645 1.03 4.37 -4.19
C PRO A 645 1.71 4.22 -2.82
N GLN A 646 2.98 4.61 -2.72
CA GLN A 646 3.75 4.41 -1.51
C GLN A 646 3.86 5.70 -0.68
N ALA A 647 3.47 5.63 0.61
CA ALA A 647 3.52 6.75 1.54
C ALA A 647 4.93 7.33 1.68
N PHE A 648 5.95 6.47 1.79
CA PHE A 648 7.32 6.87 2.07
C PHE A 648 7.93 7.72 0.94
N SER A 649 7.66 7.39 -0.32
CA SER A 649 8.08 8.18 -1.49
C SER A 649 7.45 9.58 -1.46
N HIS A 650 6.15 9.67 -1.14
CA HIS A 650 5.45 10.95 -0.99
C HIS A 650 5.95 11.79 0.18
N LEU A 651 6.28 11.15 1.31
CA LEU A 651 6.88 11.81 2.48
C LEU A 651 8.24 12.41 2.17
N ALA A 652 9.09 11.63 1.52
CA ALA A 652 10.43 12.05 1.15
C ALA A 652 10.42 13.22 0.14
N LEU A 653 9.46 13.22 -0.81
CA LEU A 653 9.20 14.34 -1.71
C LEU A 653 8.89 15.63 -0.94
N ILE A 654 7.97 15.58 0.03
CA ILE A 654 7.59 16.75 0.83
C ILE A 654 8.81 17.33 1.54
N ARG A 655 9.63 16.48 2.19
CA ARG A 655 10.84 16.91 2.89
C ARG A 655 11.87 17.56 1.97
N ALA A 656 12.11 16.97 0.78
CA ALA A 656 13.03 17.51 -0.21
C ALA A 656 12.55 18.88 -0.73
N ALA A 657 11.25 19.02 -0.99
CA ALA A 657 10.63 20.29 -1.39
C ALA A 657 10.79 21.36 -0.30
N ASP A 658 10.55 21.02 0.97
CA ASP A 658 10.74 21.92 2.12
C ASP A 658 12.19 22.39 2.27
N ALA A 659 13.14 21.47 2.08
CA ALA A 659 14.56 21.83 2.11
C ALA A 659 14.93 22.83 1.00
N LEU A 660 14.46 22.59 -0.22
CA LEU A 660 14.65 23.47 -1.37
C LEU A 660 14.01 24.86 -1.20
N ASN A 661 12.83 24.92 -0.56
CA ASN A 661 12.14 26.18 -0.30
C ASN A 661 12.89 27.06 0.73
N ARG A 662 13.52 26.45 1.73
CA ARG A 662 14.35 27.16 2.73
C ARG A 662 15.64 27.77 2.15
N CYS A 663 16.16 27.22 1.05
CA CYS A 663 17.35 27.77 0.38
C CYS A 663 17.09 29.08 -0.38
N ARG A 664 15.89 29.62 -0.36
CA ARG A 664 15.49 30.90 -1.00
C ARG A 664 15.49 32.08 -0.04
N GLN A 665 15.47 31.81 1.27
CA GLN A 665 15.52 32.81 2.32
C GLN A 665 16.96 33.11 2.70
#